data_c20e01234c05b0d65fe306ee631b72c8
#
_entry.id   c20e01234c05b0d65fe306ee631b72c8
#
_cell.length_a   1.000
_cell.length_b   1.000
_cell.length_c   1.000
_cell.angle_alpha   90.00
_cell.angle_beta   90.00
_cell.angle_gamma   90.00
#
_symmetry.space_group_name_H-M   'P 1'
#
loop_
_entity.id
_entity.type
_entity.pdbx_description
1 polymer ?
#
loop_
_entity_poly.entity_id
_entity_poly.type
_entity_poly.pdbx_seq_one_letter_code
_entity_poly.pdbx_strand_id
1 'polypeptide(L)'
;MSIAEYSIKNKVISWLFIVILAIGGVTSFLELGRLEDPAFTIKDAMVIATYPGATSKEVEEELTYPLEKEIRKLPYIDKITSTSSNGLSQIMVSMKMDYGPDELPQIWDEMRRKINDLQPSLPQGVQSLQIIDDFGDVYGVMLMLTGDDYNYVELKRYADQLTRELELIDGVGKVDIAGDQQEQLFVEISLDRLAALNLDMNVISGLLNKQNNVVSAGEVMVNGESLMIRPSGTLNTVDALENLIIHGRDTGNLIRLKDVATITRGIQEKPDNVLLFNGKKAINIGVSFASGVNVVEVGQRIEAELASLESIKPAGIDMSYFYNQAQEVDDSVKAFVISLAEAVAIVIIVLLFTMGLRSGVIIGLVLLLTVFGTFILMNHYDIELHRISLGALIIALGMLVDNAIVVVEGILVGLKKGRTKIQAATDIVKQTQWPLLGATVIAITAFAPIGLSQDATGEFMGSLFWVLCFSLFLSWITAITLTPFLADLLLKEQDKTLAADEEDPYKGWLFVAFGASLKWALRFRWLTVTGMVALLVGAVVAFGNVKQQFFPPSNTPMFYVDMWMPEGTDIRETMKQAGEVESYIRQQANIDFVSASIGQGLQRFALTYEPAKNYEAYAQFQVRTTDRDTMFVLLNELDSRLAKTFDKPTFQLKLMEFGPSPASKIEARITGPDPQVLRALAVQVEDILHTDPGARNIRHDWRERTKQIVPIFNESKARRLGISKEDLSSTLQMSFGGSTLGLLRDGTHILPIMVRLPETERVDFESLQNVSIWSPSLQSYIPADQIIDGVTLDWEEPLIQRRDRKRTLTVLADHDVLSEDTAASLFARVQPKVMALPIPHGYEITWGGEYESSKDAQEGLFGSLPMGYLLMFIITMLLFNSFKKPLVIWFTVPLSIIGVAFGLLATNMPFSFTAFLGLLSLSGMILKNGIVLLDQINLELDSGKDPYLAIIDSAVSRVRPVSMAALTTILGMIPLVFDAFFGSMAITIMAGLGFATVLTLVVVPVMFAILFGIKPAKS
;
A
#
# COMPACT_ATOMS: atom_id res chain seq x y z
N MET A 1 -49.12 20.45 -1.30
CA MET A 1 -49.08 19.02 -1.04
C MET A 1 -47.70 18.71 -0.43
N SER A 2 -47.63 18.11 0.73
CA SER A 2 -46.31 17.73 1.31
C SER A 2 -45.71 16.50 0.59
N ILE A 3 -44.37 16.29 0.68
CA ILE A 3 -43.72 15.14 0.05
C ILE A 3 -44.32 13.82 0.55
N ALA A 4 -44.56 13.71 1.85
CA ALA A 4 -45.23 12.56 2.46
C ALA A 4 -46.63 12.32 1.92
N GLU A 5 -47.44 13.38 1.83
CA GLU A 5 -48.79 13.30 1.26
C GLU A 5 -48.76 12.88 -0.22
N TYR A 6 -47.80 13.38 -0.98
CA TYR A 6 -47.63 13.03 -2.39
C TYR A 6 -47.26 11.53 -2.54
N SER A 7 -46.33 11.02 -1.72
CA SER A 7 -45.91 9.59 -1.79
C SER A 7 -47.03 8.63 -1.38
N ILE A 8 -47.87 8.99 -0.38
CA ILE A 8 -49.00 8.18 0.06
C ILE A 8 -50.13 8.19 -0.96
N LYS A 9 -50.44 9.35 -1.55
CA LYS A 9 -51.54 9.46 -2.54
C LYS A 9 -51.16 8.83 -3.90
N ASN A 10 -49.93 8.97 -4.35
CA ASN A 10 -49.46 8.43 -5.62
C ASN A 10 -48.76 7.06 -5.43
N LYS A 11 -49.49 6.07 -4.97
CA LYS A 11 -48.97 4.72 -4.64
C LYS A 11 -48.16 4.10 -5.77
N VAL A 12 -48.55 4.30 -7.03
CA VAL A 12 -47.86 3.76 -8.20
C VAL A 12 -46.39 4.28 -8.28
N ILE A 13 -46.20 5.58 -8.02
CA ILE A 13 -44.86 6.20 -8.05
C ILE A 13 -44.01 5.66 -6.91
N SER A 14 -44.56 5.52 -5.71
CA SER A 14 -43.86 4.95 -4.56
C SER A 14 -43.46 3.49 -4.77
N TRP A 15 -44.35 2.67 -5.38
CA TRP A 15 -44.02 1.30 -5.77
C TRP A 15 -42.97 1.26 -6.88
N LEU A 16 -43.09 2.12 -7.90
CA LEU A 16 -42.07 2.23 -8.94
C LEU A 16 -40.69 2.56 -8.35
N PHE A 17 -40.62 3.48 -7.40
CA PHE A 17 -39.40 3.86 -6.73
C PHE A 17 -38.82 2.66 -5.93
N ILE A 18 -39.65 1.89 -5.22
CA ILE A 18 -39.21 0.67 -4.52
C ILE A 18 -38.66 -0.36 -5.52
N VAL A 19 -39.33 -0.58 -6.65
CA VAL A 19 -38.91 -1.53 -7.67
C VAL A 19 -37.60 -1.10 -8.31
N ILE A 20 -37.42 0.19 -8.61
CA ILE A 20 -36.16 0.73 -9.15
C ILE A 20 -35.01 0.51 -8.16
N LEU A 21 -35.21 0.84 -6.87
CA LEU A 21 -34.19 0.63 -5.87
C LEU A 21 -33.87 -0.85 -5.69
N ALA A 22 -34.87 -1.72 -5.65
CA ALA A 22 -34.67 -3.15 -5.41
C ALA A 22 -34.00 -3.84 -6.61
N ILE A 23 -34.56 -3.70 -7.82
CA ILE A 23 -34.02 -4.35 -9.03
C ILE A 23 -32.72 -3.66 -9.45
N GLY A 24 -32.73 -2.32 -9.56
CA GLY A 24 -31.54 -1.58 -9.93
C GLY A 24 -30.38 -1.78 -8.96
N GLY A 25 -30.66 -1.88 -7.64
CA GLY A 25 -29.63 -2.13 -6.64
C GLY A 25 -29.01 -3.54 -6.76
N VAL A 26 -29.82 -4.56 -7.02
CA VAL A 26 -29.31 -5.93 -7.24
C VAL A 26 -28.50 -6.01 -8.53
N THR A 27 -29.00 -5.44 -9.64
CA THR A 27 -28.24 -5.45 -10.91
C THR A 27 -26.93 -4.69 -10.77
N SER A 28 -26.95 -3.49 -10.17
CA SER A 28 -25.73 -2.71 -9.93
C SER A 28 -24.73 -3.45 -9.05
N PHE A 29 -25.19 -4.13 -7.99
CA PHE A 29 -24.30 -4.93 -7.14
C PHE A 29 -23.61 -6.07 -7.91
N LEU A 30 -24.29 -6.67 -8.88
CA LEU A 30 -23.71 -7.72 -9.72
C LEU A 30 -22.74 -7.18 -10.78
N GLU A 31 -22.99 -5.94 -11.26
CA GLU A 31 -22.17 -5.29 -12.29
C GLU A 31 -20.98 -4.52 -11.72
N LEU A 32 -20.98 -4.16 -10.42
CA LEU A 32 -19.89 -3.44 -9.77
C LEU A 32 -18.57 -4.21 -9.87
N GLY A 33 -17.51 -3.49 -10.27
CA GLY A 33 -16.13 -3.97 -10.21
C GLY A 33 -15.77 -4.42 -8.79
N ARG A 34 -14.90 -5.41 -8.67
CA ARG A 34 -14.45 -5.96 -7.39
C ARG A 34 -12.95 -5.90 -7.32
N LEU A 35 -12.44 -5.25 -6.29
CA LEU A 35 -11.02 -5.09 -5.98
C LEU A 35 -10.75 -5.48 -4.53
N GLU A 36 -9.52 -5.80 -4.19
CA GLU A 36 -9.10 -6.01 -2.80
C GLU A 36 -9.05 -4.67 -2.05
N ASP A 37 -8.29 -3.75 -2.58
CA ASP A 37 -8.12 -2.39 -2.09
C ASP A 37 -8.54 -1.38 -3.18
N PRO A 38 -8.81 -0.13 -2.82
CA PRO A 38 -9.11 0.91 -3.80
C PRO A 38 -8.02 1.05 -4.84
N ALA A 39 -8.37 1.39 -6.05
CA ALA A 39 -7.40 1.78 -7.06
C ALA A 39 -6.55 2.95 -6.53
N PHE A 40 -5.25 2.74 -6.45
CA PHE A 40 -4.28 3.72 -5.96
C PHE A 40 -3.25 4.00 -7.04
N THR A 41 -3.02 5.27 -7.33
CA THR A 41 -2.07 5.67 -8.35
C THR A 41 -0.68 5.80 -7.76
N ILE A 42 0.24 4.92 -8.15
CA ILE A 42 1.65 5.05 -7.78
C ILE A 42 2.27 6.17 -8.62
N LYS A 43 2.80 7.18 -7.92
CA LYS A 43 3.33 8.41 -8.50
C LYS A 43 4.84 8.42 -8.55
N ASP A 44 5.43 7.22 -8.58
CA ASP A 44 6.87 6.98 -8.59
C ASP A 44 7.33 6.44 -9.93
N ALA A 45 8.48 6.91 -10.38
CA ALA A 45 9.18 6.31 -11.51
C ALA A 45 10.65 6.09 -11.14
N MET A 46 11.24 5.03 -11.70
CA MET A 46 12.64 4.72 -11.49
C MET A 46 13.45 5.02 -12.74
N VAL A 47 14.55 5.76 -12.58
CA VAL A 47 15.54 5.99 -13.62
C VAL A 47 16.76 5.18 -13.30
N ILE A 48 17.12 4.25 -14.17
CA ILE A 48 18.28 3.38 -14.04
C ILE A 48 19.30 3.76 -15.12
N ALA A 49 20.54 3.98 -14.69
CA ALA A 49 21.64 4.30 -15.58
C ALA A 49 22.87 3.46 -15.21
N THR A 50 23.50 2.83 -16.20
CA THR A 50 24.70 2.01 -15.99
C THR A 50 25.95 2.72 -16.48
N TYR A 51 26.99 2.70 -15.66
CA TYR A 51 28.32 3.23 -15.96
C TYR A 51 29.39 2.20 -15.59
N PRO A 52 29.56 1.14 -16.40
CA PRO A 52 30.45 0.04 -16.06
C PRO A 52 31.88 0.49 -15.77
N GLY A 53 32.45 -0.02 -14.67
CA GLY A 53 33.80 0.28 -14.22
C GLY A 53 33.95 1.55 -13.38
N ALA A 54 32.88 2.34 -13.22
CA ALA A 54 32.89 3.50 -12.33
C ALA A 54 32.63 3.04 -10.88
N THR A 55 33.34 3.65 -9.94
CA THR A 55 33.10 3.49 -8.50
C THR A 55 31.78 4.15 -8.09
N SER A 56 31.24 3.80 -6.94
CA SER A 56 30.02 4.42 -6.40
C SER A 56 30.11 5.94 -6.33
N LYS A 57 31.29 6.47 -6.01
CA LYS A 57 31.57 7.90 -5.95
C LYS A 57 31.57 8.54 -7.34
N GLU A 58 32.23 7.92 -8.32
CA GLU A 58 32.23 8.41 -9.71
C GLU A 58 30.80 8.36 -10.30
N VAL A 59 30.05 7.29 -10.03
CA VAL A 59 28.64 7.19 -10.40
C VAL A 59 27.81 8.33 -9.74
N GLU A 60 28.05 8.61 -8.45
CA GLU A 60 27.37 9.71 -7.78
C GLU A 60 27.66 11.07 -8.43
N GLU A 61 28.96 11.38 -8.63
CA GLU A 61 29.39 12.70 -9.06
C GLU A 61 29.16 12.95 -10.57
N GLU A 62 29.41 11.95 -11.41
CA GLU A 62 29.41 12.09 -12.88
C GLU A 62 28.10 11.66 -13.54
N LEU A 63 27.30 10.82 -12.91
CA LEU A 63 26.06 10.27 -13.47
C LEU A 63 24.82 10.66 -12.67
N THR A 64 24.77 10.31 -11.38
CA THR A 64 23.58 10.53 -10.54
C THR A 64 23.31 12.01 -10.35
N TYR A 65 24.30 12.80 -9.97
CA TYR A 65 24.13 14.24 -9.71
C TYR A 65 23.65 15.03 -10.94
N PRO A 66 24.21 14.85 -12.15
CA PRO A 66 23.68 15.48 -13.36
C PRO A 66 22.23 15.10 -13.67
N LEU A 67 21.87 13.82 -13.51
CA LEU A 67 20.50 13.35 -13.73
C LEU A 67 19.54 13.98 -12.71
N GLU A 68 19.85 13.94 -11.41
CA GLU A 68 19.04 14.58 -10.37
C GLU A 68 18.84 16.10 -10.65
N LYS A 69 19.90 16.77 -11.10
CA LYS A 69 19.84 18.19 -11.42
C LYS A 69 18.89 18.50 -12.56
N GLU A 70 18.85 17.66 -13.59
CA GLU A 70 17.95 17.84 -14.73
C GLU A 70 16.51 17.47 -14.35
N ILE A 71 16.33 16.35 -13.68
CA ILE A 71 15.01 15.89 -13.19
C ILE A 71 14.38 16.96 -12.29
N ARG A 72 15.12 17.55 -11.35
CA ARG A 72 14.58 18.56 -10.41
C ARG A 72 14.08 19.85 -11.08
N LYS A 73 14.37 20.09 -12.34
CA LYS A 73 13.80 21.23 -13.09
C LYS A 73 12.30 21.03 -13.43
N LEU A 74 11.78 19.82 -13.29
CA LEU A 74 10.34 19.56 -13.46
C LEU A 74 9.58 20.13 -12.24
N PRO A 75 8.50 20.89 -12.45
CA PRO A 75 7.73 21.49 -11.35
C PRO A 75 6.87 20.50 -10.56
N TYR A 76 6.68 19.31 -11.13
CA TYR A 76 5.78 18.27 -10.63
C TYR A 76 6.36 17.43 -9.49
N ILE A 77 7.67 17.52 -9.26
CA ILE A 77 8.41 16.63 -8.36
C ILE A 77 8.17 17.01 -6.91
N ASP A 78 7.84 16.03 -6.12
CA ASP A 78 7.84 16.08 -4.66
C ASP A 78 9.25 15.82 -4.13
N LYS A 79 9.77 14.61 -4.30
CA LYS A 79 11.08 14.19 -3.80
C LYS A 79 11.85 13.36 -4.82
N ILE A 80 13.18 13.38 -4.69
CA ILE A 80 14.09 12.54 -5.46
C ILE A 80 14.95 11.77 -4.45
N THR A 81 14.98 10.46 -4.55
CA THR A 81 15.92 9.61 -3.81
C THR A 81 16.77 8.83 -4.79
N SER A 82 18.07 8.76 -4.54
CA SER A 82 18.97 8.04 -5.44
C SER A 82 19.94 7.16 -4.68
N THR A 83 20.30 6.05 -5.33
CA THR A 83 21.32 5.10 -4.88
C THR A 83 22.38 5.02 -5.95
N SER A 84 23.62 5.37 -5.60
CA SER A 84 24.78 5.18 -6.43
C SER A 84 25.60 4.00 -5.91
N SER A 85 25.77 3.00 -6.72
CA SER A 85 26.61 1.82 -6.46
C SER A 85 27.67 1.66 -7.56
N ASN A 86 28.54 0.69 -7.44
CA ASN A 86 29.56 0.44 -8.45
C ASN A 86 28.95 0.16 -9.82
N GLY A 87 29.17 1.02 -10.77
CA GLY A 87 28.67 0.90 -12.14
C GLY A 87 27.17 1.18 -12.33
N LEU A 88 26.40 1.53 -11.28
CA LEU A 88 24.96 1.63 -11.36
C LEU A 88 24.41 2.85 -10.59
N SER A 89 23.58 3.64 -11.24
CA SER A 89 22.76 4.69 -10.65
C SER A 89 21.28 4.32 -10.72
N GLN A 90 20.58 4.37 -9.59
CA GLN A 90 19.14 4.18 -9.49
C GLN A 90 18.53 5.44 -8.85
N ILE A 91 17.65 6.10 -9.55
CA ILE A 91 17.00 7.33 -9.09
C ILE A 91 15.49 7.11 -9.04
N MET A 92 14.92 7.15 -7.86
CA MET A 92 13.48 7.14 -7.65
C MET A 92 12.98 8.58 -7.65
N VAL A 93 11.99 8.86 -8.48
CA VAL A 93 11.39 10.18 -8.65
C VAL A 93 9.93 10.07 -8.24
N SER A 94 9.57 10.73 -7.13
CA SER A 94 8.19 10.79 -6.65
C SER A 94 7.55 12.10 -7.08
N MET A 95 6.37 12.03 -7.68
CA MET A 95 5.59 13.20 -8.08
C MET A 95 4.69 13.66 -6.93
N LYS A 96 4.31 14.95 -6.97
CA LYS A 96 3.37 15.52 -6.00
C LYS A 96 2.02 14.82 -6.08
N MET A 97 1.35 14.73 -4.95
CA MET A 97 0.06 14.03 -4.84
C MET A 97 -1.09 14.69 -5.61
N ASP A 98 -0.94 15.95 -6.01
CA ASP A 98 -1.95 16.72 -6.75
C ASP A 98 -2.24 16.18 -8.16
N TYR A 99 -1.35 15.34 -8.71
CA TYR A 99 -1.47 14.80 -10.06
C TYR A 99 -2.14 13.43 -10.07
N GLY A 100 -3.15 13.27 -10.92
CA GLY A 100 -3.93 12.04 -11.07
C GLY A 100 -3.41 11.12 -12.19
N PRO A 101 -4.07 9.96 -12.37
CA PRO A 101 -3.68 8.98 -13.41
C PRO A 101 -3.74 9.54 -14.84
N ASP A 102 -4.58 10.52 -15.10
CA ASP A 102 -4.74 11.13 -16.42
C ASP A 102 -3.56 12.05 -16.81
N GLU A 103 -2.89 12.64 -15.80
CA GLU A 103 -1.83 13.62 -16.01
C GLU A 103 -0.43 12.99 -15.98
N LEU A 104 -0.25 11.91 -15.24
CA LEU A 104 1.03 11.24 -15.05
C LEU A 104 1.70 10.80 -16.36
N PRO A 105 1.01 10.21 -17.35
CA PRO A 105 1.65 9.78 -18.60
C PRO A 105 2.36 10.93 -19.33
N GLN A 106 1.75 12.12 -19.34
CA GLN A 106 2.37 13.30 -19.96
C GLN A 106 3.58 13.79 -19.16
N ILE A 107 3.52 13.70 -17.82
CA ILE A 107 4.64 14.08 -16.93
C ILE A 107 5.82 13.12 -17.14
N TRP A 108 5.54 11.81 -17.28
CA TRP A 108 6.57 10.82 -17.58
C TRP A 108 7.22 11.06 -18.94
N ASP A 109 6.46 11.41 -19.97
CA ASP A 109 6.99 11.74 -21.29
C ASP A 109 7.86 13.00 -21.26
N GLU A 110 7.49 14.01 -20.47
CA GLU A 110 8.34 15.19 -20.27
C GLU A 110 9.65 14.84 -19.56
N MET A 111 9.59 13.97 -18.55
CA MET A 111 10.78 13.49 -17.84
C MET A 111 11.70 12.69 -18.79
N ARG A 112 11.14 11.76 -19.59
CA ARG A 112 11.90 11.00 -20.61
C ARG A 112 12.62 11.92 -21.59
N ARG A 113 11.93 12.91 -22.11
CA ARG A 113 12.51 13.88 -23.02
C ARG A 113 13.69 14.63 -22.40
N LYS A 114 13.55 15.13 -21.17
CA LYS A 114 14.63 15.85 -20.48
C LYS A 114 15.84 14.97 -20.20
N ILE A 115 15.62 13.72 -19.81
CA ILE A 115 16.69 12.75 -19.55
C ILE A 115 17.41 12.39 -20.85
N ASN A 116 16.68 12.16 -21.94
CA ASN A 116 17.25 11.89 -23.25
C ASN A 116 18.06 13.08 -23.80
N ASP A 117 17.59 14.31 -23.59
CA ASP A 117 18.32 15.52 -23.95
C ASP A 117 19.65 15.67 -23.20
N LEU A 118 19.76 15.14 -22.00
CA LEU A 118 21.00 15.13 -21.20
C LEU A 118 22.00 14.07 -21.68
N GLN A 119 21.55 12.95 -22.25
CA GLN A 119 22.39 11.79 -22.60
C GLN A 119 23.68 12.16 -23.38
N PRO A 120 23.69 13.06 -24.39
CA PRO A 120 24.90 13.44 -25.10
C PRO A 120 25.97 14.17 -24.26
N SER A 121 25.60 14.69 -23.10
CA SER A 121 26.48 15.41 -22.17
C SER A 121 27.02 14.55 -21.03
N LEU A 122 26.57 13.31 -20.92
CA LEU A 122 27.06 12.36 -19.95
C LEU A 122 28.45 11.80 -20.34
N PRO A 123 29.22 11.25 -19.39
CA PRO A 123 30.53 10.67 -19.67
C PRO A 123 30.47 9.56 -20.75
N GLN A 124 31.55 9.45 -21.50
CA GLN A 124 31.72 8.33 -22.43
C GLN A 124 31.80 7.02 -21.62
N GLY A 125 31.04 6.02 -22.00
CA GLY A 125 30.97 4.73 -21.28
C GLY A 125 29.67 4.55 -20.50
N VAL A 126 28.88 5.62 -20.31
CA VAL A 126 27.51 5.49 -19.80
C VAL A 126 26.68 4.74 -20.84
N GLN A 127 26.12 3.60 -20.43
CA GLN A 127 25.24 2.79 -21.25
C GLN A 127 23.80 3.26 -21.14
N SER A 128 22.84 2.48 -21.64
CA SER A 128 21.42 2.85 -21.73
C SER A 128 20.84 3.44 -20.45
N LEU A 129 20.13 4.55 -20.61
CA LEU A 129 19.25 5.09 -19.60
C LEU A 129 17.89 4.40 -19.71
N GLN A 130 17.45 3.74 -18.66
CA GLN A 130 16.14 3.11 -18.58
C GLN A 130 15.24 3.91 -17.64
N ILE A 131 14.03 4.18 -18.06
CA ILE A 131 13.03 4.87 -17.27
C ILE A 131 11.84 3.92 -17.12
N ILE A 132 11.61 3.49 -15.91
CA ILE A 132 10.55 2.55 -15.51
C ILE A 132 9.48 3.37 -14.79
N ASP A 133 8.41 3.67 -15.47
CA ASP A 133 7.27 4.43 -14.94
C ASP A 133 6.09 3.53 -14.58
N ASP A 134 6.17 2.26 -14.92
CA ASP A 134 5.28 1.18 -14.50
C ASP A 134 5.81 0.39 -13.29
N PHE A 135 6.75 0.97 -12.55
CA PHE A 135 7.32 0.38 -11.32
C PHE A 135 6.27 0.03 -10.26
N GLY A 136 5.14 0.72 -10.31
CA GLY A 136 4.04 0.54 -9.40
C GLY A 136 3.06 -0.57 -9.75
N ASP A 137 3.21 -1.24 -10.89
CA ASP A 137 2.28 -2.29 -11.30
C ASP A 137 2.19 -3.41 -10.26
N VAL A 138 0.95 -3.81 -9.98
CA VAL A 138 0.65 -4.89 -9.04
C VAL A 138 0.26 -6.13 -9.82
N TYR A 139 0.97 -7.23 -9.58
CA TYR A 139 0.67 -8.53 -10.18
C TYR A 139 -0.31 -9.29 -9.30
N GLY A 140 -1.60 -9.16 -9.61
CA GLY A 140 -2.65 -9.77 -8.81
C GLY A 140 -2.71 -11.30 -8.91
N VAL A 141 -2.12 -11.91 -9.95
CA VAL A 141 -1.93 -13.36 -10.01
C VAL A 141 -0.45 -13.65 -10.18
N MET A 142 0.10 -14.47 -9.28
CA MET A 142 1.48 -14.92 -9.34
C MET A 142 1.54 -16.44 -9.35
N LEU A 143 2.13 -16.97 -10.42
CA LEU A 143 2.25 -18.41 -10.68
C LEU A 143 3.71 -18.83 -10.56
N MET A 144 4.01 -19.71 -9.62
CA MET A 144 5.33 -20.31 -9.47
C MET A 144 5.42 -21.59 -10.31
N LEU A 145 6.28 -21.56 -11.31
CA LEU A 145 6.62 -22.74 -12.13
C LEU A 145 7.85 -23.42 -11.51
N THR A 146 7.73 -24.69 -11.18
CA THR A 146 8.80 -25.52 -10.63
C THR A 146 8.94 -26.84 -11.40
N GLY A 147 10.13 -27.43 -11.36
CA GLY A 147 10.35 -28.74 -11.96
C GLY A 147 11.66 -29.32 -11.50
N ASP A 148 11.66 -30.55 -10.94
CA ASP A 148 12.86 -31.16 -10.34
C ASP A 148 13.92 -31.50 -11.40
N ASP A 149 13.48 -31.96 -12.58
CA ASP A 149 14.34 -32.38 -13.68
C ASP A 149 14.61 -31.28 -14.72
N TYR A 150 14.10 -30.07 -14.50
CA TYR A 150 14.19 -28.95 -15.42
C TYR A 150 15.22 -27.92 -14.94
N ASN A 151 15.95 -27.34 -15.89
CA ASN A 151 16.78 -26.15 -15.63
C ASN A 151 16.01 -24.87 -15.88
N TYR A 152 16.57 -23.70 -15.47
CA TYR A 152 15.91 -22.40 -15.63
C TYR A 152 15.56 -22.07 -17.09
N VAL A 153 16.39 -22.50 -18.06
CA VAL A 153 16.15 -22.26 -19.49
C VAL A 153 14.92 -23.00 -19.99
N GLU A 154 14.77 -24.24 -19.57
CA GLU A 154 13.63 -25.07 -19.95
C GLU A 154 12.33 -24.58 -19.30
N LEU A 155 12.38 -24.20 -18.01
CA LEU A 155 11.27 -23.55 -17.30
C LEU A 155 10.87 -22.24 -17.98
N LYS A 156 11.85 -21.41 -18.38
CA LYS A 156 11.60 -20.14 -19.08
C LYS A 156 10.89 -20.34 -20.42
N ARG A 157 11.30 -21.34 -21.20
CA ARG A 157 10.62 -21.63 -22.49
C ARG A 157 9.13 -21.94 -22.31
N TYR A 158 8.79 -22.67 -21.27
CA TYR A 158 7.40 -22.93 -20.95
C TYR A 158 6.72 -21.68 -20.39
N ALA A 159 7.38 -20.91 -19.52
CA ALA A 159 6.90 -19.63 -19.03
C ALA A 159 6.59 -18.64 -20.18
N ASP A 160 7.50 -18.50 -21.15
CA ASP A 160 7.32 -17.68 -22.35
C ASP A 160 6.11 -18.11 -23.21
N GLN A 161 5.79 -19.41 -23.21
CA GLN A 161 4.59 -19.93 -23.88
C GLN A 161 3.34 -19.52 -23.10
N LEU A 162 3.31 -19.72 -21.78
CA LEU A 162 2.18 -19.35 -20.93
C LEU A 162 1.92 -17.85 -20.98
N THR A 163 2.97 -17.02 -20.93
CA THR A 163 2.87 -15.56 -21.00
C THR A 163 2.09 -15.13 -22.24
N ARG A 164 2.42 -15.68 -23.43
CA ARG A 164 1.72 -15.35 -24.67
C ARG A 164 0.24 -15.69 -24.65
N GLU A 165 -0.14 -16.81 -24.05
CA GLU A 165 -1.56 -17.21 -23.95
C GLU A 165 -2.29 -16.33 -22.92
N LEU A 166 -1.65 -16.04 -21.79
CA LEU A 166 -2.24 -15.20 -20.73
C LEU A 166 -2.43 -13.74 -21.17
N GLU A 167 -1.51 -13.18 -21.97
CA GLU A 167 -1.64 -11.81 -22.53
C GLU A 167 -2.85 -11.64 -23.47
N LEU A 168 -3.36 -12.73 -24.03
CA LEU A 168 -4.53 -12.71 -24.94
C LEU A 168 -5.87 -12.66 -24.20
N ILE A 169 -5.87 -12.84 -22.87
CA ILE A 169 -7.09 -12.85 -22.06
C ILE A 169 -7.57 -11.40 -21.87
N ASP A 170 -8.83 -11.16 -22.25
CA ASP A 170 -9.47 -9.86 -22.04
C ASP A 170 -9.56 -9.51 -20.56
N GLY A 171 -9.02 -8.33 -20.21
CA GLY A 171 -8.91 -7.84 -18.83
C GLY A 171 -7.56 -8.10 -18.17
N VAL A 172 -6.64 -8.82 -18.81
CA VAL A 172 -5.24 -8.88 -18.41
C VAL A 172 -4.53 -7.61 -18.88
N GLY A 173 -3.76 -6.98 -17.99
CA GLY A 173 -3.00 -5.76 -18.28
C GLY A 173 -1.60 -6.09 -18.82
N LYS A 174 -0.80 -6.76 -18.00
CA LYS A 174 0.60 -7.09 -18.28
C LYS A 174 0.95 -8.45 -17.71
N VAL A 175 1.84 -9.17 -18.39
CA VAL A 175 2.37 -10.45 -17.90
C VAL A 175 3.88 -10.38 -17.92
N ASP A 176 4.52 -10.52 -16.76
CA ASP A 176 5.97 -10.45 -16.62
C ASP A 176 6.53 -11.72 -15.94
N ILE A 177 7.73 -12.10 -16.37
CA ILE A 177 8.46 -13.24 -15.80
C ILE A 177 9.55 -12.72 -14.85
N ALA A 178 9.74 -13.38 -13.71
CA ALA A 178 10.83 -13.12 -12.78
C ALA A 178 11.52 -14.40 -12.32
N GLY A 179 12.80 -14.29 -11.95
CA GLY A 179 13.62 -15.43 -11.53
C GLY A 179 14.17 -16.25 -12.69
N ASP A 180 13.90 -15.82 -13.92
CA ASP A 180 14.52 -16.44 -15.10
C ASP A 180 16.02 -16.14 -15.14
N GLN A 181 16.76 -17.06 -15.74
CA GLN A 181 18.21 -16.92 -15.90
C GLN A 181 18.54 -16.78 -17.38
N GLN A 182 19.33 -15.74 -17.70
CA GLN A 182 19.74 -15.49 -19.06
C GLN A 182 20.67 -16.60 -19.55
N GLU A 183 20.27 -17.28 -20.63
CA GLU A 183 21.11 -18.25 -21.31
C GLU A 183 22.22 -17.54 -22.09
N GLN A 184 23.45 -18.01 -21.97
CA GLN A 184 24.62 -17.42 -22.60
C GLN A 184 25.48 -18.51 -23.23
N LEU A 185 26.30 -18.10 -24.19
CA LEU A 185 27.31 -18.93 -24.79
C LEU A 185 28.68 -18.50 -24.28
N PHE A 186 29.33 -19.36 -23.50
CA PHE A 186 30.66 -19.07 -22.98
C PHE A 186 31.73 -19.55 -23.99
N VAL A 187 32.64 -18.65 -24.29
CA VAL A 187 33.83 -18.90 -25.10
C VAL A 187 35.04 -18.71 -24.17
N GLU A 188 35.51 -19.81 -23.62
CA GLU A 188 36.64 -19.79 -22.68
C GLU A 188 37.94 -19.90 -23.44
N ILE A 189 38.75 -18.84 -23.39
CA ILE A 189 39.98 -18.71 -24.14
C ILE A 189 41.15 -18.53 -23.17
N SER A 190 42.16 -19.40 -23.26
CA SER A 190 43.41 -19.23 -22.52
C SER A 190 44.27 -18.17 -23.19
N LEU A 191 44.70 -17.15 -22.43
CA LEU A 191 45.62 -16.12 -22.92
C LEU A 191 46.99 -16.71 -23.30
N ASP A 192 47.43 -17.76 -22.61
CA ASP A 192 48.70 -18.46 -22.94
C ASP A 192 48.62 -19.12 -24.32
N ARG A 193 47.49 -19.70 -24.68
CA ARG A 193 47.29 -20.25 -26.04
C ARG A 193 47.29 -19.15 -27.10
N LEU A 194 46.63 -18.02 -26.82
CA LEU A 194 46.65 -16.88 -27.73
C LEU A 194 48.08 -16.32 -27.88
N ALA A 195 48.83 -16.22 -26.77
CA ALA A 195 50.21 -15.76 -26.78
C ALA A 195 51.14 -16.71 -27.59
N ALA A 196 50.96 -18.02 -27.39
CA ALA A 196 51.72 -19.02 -28.13
C ALA A 196 51.47 -18.98 -29.66
N LEU A 197 50.28 -18.57 -30.07
CA LEU A 197 49.86 -18.44 -31.46
C LEU A 197 50.01 -17.01 -31.99
N ASN A 198 50.44 -16.08 -31.16
CA ASN A 198 50.58 -14.65 -31.45
C ASN A 198 49.26 -14.05 -32.01
N LEU A 199 48.15 -14.45 -31.46
CA LEU A 199 46.80 -14.00 -31.87
C LEU A 199 46.31 -12.87 -30.98
N ASP A 200 45.94 -11.74 -31.57
CA ASP A 200 45.31 -10.63 -30.86
C ASP A 200 43.82 -10.94 -30.61
N MET A 201 43.39 -10.83 -29.36
CA MET A 201 41.99 -11.02 -28.97
C MET A 201 41.02 -10.04 -29.69
N ASN A 202 41.50 -8.83 -30.00
CA ASN A 202 40.71 -7.84 -30.75
C ASN A 202 40.38 -8.32 -32.17
N VAL A 203 41.23 -9.14 -32.79
CA VAL A 203 40.98 -9.75 -34.09
C VAL A 203 39.82 -10.74 -33.99
N ILE A 204 39.79 -11.57 -32.92
CA ILE A 204 38.74 -12.54 -32.71
C ILE A 204 37.40 -11.79 -32.46
N SER A 205 37.41 -10.78 -31.60
CA SER A 205 36.26 -9.92 -31.31
C SER A 205 35.74 -9.26 -32.58
N GLY A 206 36.62 -8.68 -33.37
CA GLY A 206 36.29 -8.04 -34.66
C GLY A 206 35.69 -9.00 -35.71
N LEU A 207 36.16 -10.24 -35.73
CA LEU A 207 35.62 -11.29 -36.62
C LEU A 207 34.23 -11.73 -36.17
N LEU A 208 34.04 -11.97 -34.89
CA LEU A 208 32.72 -12.31 -34.31
C LEU A 208 31.69 -11.23 -34.59
N ASN A 209 32.03 -9.97 -34.36
CA ASN A 209 31.14 -8.84 -34.64
C ASN A 209 30.81 -8.71 -36.14
N LYS A 210 31.81 -8.82 -37.02
CA LYS A 210 31.61 -8.72 -38.48
C LYS A 210 30.76 -9.86 -39.05
N GLN A 211 30.96 -11.09 -38.54
CA GLN A 211 30.23 -12.25 -39.00
C GLN A 211 28.79 -12.26 -38.52
N ASN A 212 28.51 -11.57 -37.41
CA ASN A 212 27.20 -11.52 -36.78
C ASN A 212 26.30 -10.39 -37.25
N ASN A 213 26.83 -9.42 -38.01
CA ASN A 213 26.07 -8.31 -38.50
C ASN A 213 25.17 -8.73 -39.66
N VAL A 214 23.88 -8.38 -39.57
CA VAL A 214 22.94 -8.50 -40.68
C VAL A 214 23.05 -7.23 -41.53
N VAL A 215 23.65 -7.36 -42.71
CA VAL A 215 23.85 -6.26 -43.65
C VAL A 215 23.04 -6.52 -44.93
N SER A 216 22.33 -5.52 -45.42
CA SER A 216 21.63 -5.62 -46.72
C SER A 216 22.66 -5.76 -47.85
N ALA A 217 22.53 -6.81 -48.64
CA ALA A 217 23.35 -7.01 -49.83
C ALA A 217 22.67 -6.48 -51.15
N GLY A 218 21.48 -5.85 -51.01
CA GLY A 218 20.70 -5.31 -52.12
C GLY A 218 19.84 -6.33 -52.86
N GLU A 219 19.35 -5.93 -54.00
CA GLU A 219 18.46 -6.74 -54.85
C GLU A 219 18.95 -6.69 -56.30
N VAL A 220 18.66 -7.75 -57.02
CA VAL A 220 18.92 -7.84 -58.46
C VAL A 220 17.59 -8.13 -59.17
N MET A 221 17.37 -7.40 -60.23
CA MET A 221 16.19 -7.63 -61.07
C MET A 221 16.52 -8.67 -62.14
N VAL A 222 15.80 -9.81 -62.16
CA VAL A 222 15.95 -10.89 -63.13
C VAL A 222 14.58 -11.17 -63.74
N ASN A 223 14.45 -11.07 -65.01
CA ASN A 223 13.21 -11.29 -65.78
C ASN A 223 11.96 -10.56 -65.26
N GLY A 224 12.14 -9.37 -64.65
CA GLY A 224 11.04 -8.62 -64.08
C GLY A 224 10.71 -8.93 -62.60
N GLU A 225 11.39 -9.85 -62.01
CA GLU A 225 11.32 -10.19 -60.56
C GLU A 225 12.49 -9.56 -59.82
N SER A 226 12.20 -8.91 -58.66
CA SER A 226 13.23 -8.44 -57.76
C SER A 226 13.64 -9.54 -56.81
N LEU A 227 14.89 -9.99 -56.93
CA LEU A 227 15.48 -11.04 -56.10
C LEU A 227 16.42 -10.44 -55.09
N MET A 228 16.10 -10.64 -53.81
CA MET A 228 16.97 -10.19 -52.70
C MET A 228 18.24 -11.04 -52.63
N ILE A 229 19.37 -10.37 -52.57
CA ILE A 229 20.67 -11.05 -52.38
C ILE A 229 20.88 -11.22 -50.87
N ARG A 230 21.09 -12.46 -50.47
CA ARG A 230 21.35 -12.79 -49.05
C ARG A 230 22.59 -13.69 -48.92
N PRO A 231 23.73 -13.13 -48.49
CA PRO A 231 24.94 -13.94 -48.24
C PRO A 231 24.63 -14.97 -47.14
N SER A 232 25.11 -16.17 -47.31
CA SER A 232 25.08 -17.24 -46.31
C SER A 232 26.22 -17.07 -45.29
N GLY A 233 26.15 -17.75 -44.16
CA GLY A 233 27.27 -17.80 -43.21
C GLY A 233 27.01 -17.00 -41.90
N THR A 234 25.75 -16.75 -41.54
CA THR A 234 25.37 -16.23 -40.22
C THR A 234 25.65 -17.25 -39.12
N LEU A 235 26.15 -16.78 -37.97
CA LEU A 235 26.36 -17.60 -36.77
C LEU A 235 25.01 -17.91 -36.12
N ASN A 236 24.42 -19.06 -36.39
CA ASN A 236 23.14 -19.50 -35.84
C ASN A 236 23.21 -20.84 -35.09
N THR A 237 24.38 -21.47 -35.04
CA THR A 237 24.60 -22.69 -34.29
C THR A 237 25.93 -22.65 -33.57
N VAL A 238 26.07 -23.42 -32.49
CA VAL A 238 27.36 -23.59 -31.77
C VAL A 238 28.41 -24.14 -32.71
N ASP A 239 28.08 -25.13 -33.56
CA ASP A 239 28.98 -25.70 -34.54
C ASP A 239 29.55 -24.67 -35.54
N ALA A 240 28.71 -23.71 -35.96
CA ALA A 240 29.15 -22.63 -36.85
C ALA A 240 30.17 -21.73 -36.15
N LEU A 241 29.96 -21.47 -34.86
CA LEU A 241 30.90 -20.69 -34.03
C LEU A 241 32.20 -21.45 -33.78
N GLU A 242 32.14 -22.73 -33.43
CA GLU A 242 33.31 -23.59 -33.23
C GLU A 242 34.19 -23.65 -34.47
N ASN A 243 33.60 -23.73 -35.65
CA ASN A 243 34.29 -23.81 -36.91
C ASN A 243 34.63 -22.45 -37.54
N LEU A 244 34.37 -21.33 -36.82
CA LEU A 244 34.80 -20.00 -37.25
C LEU A 244 36.31 -19.97 -37.48
N ILE A 245 36.72 -19.56 -38.69
CA ILE A 245 38.14 -19.52 -39.06
C ILE A 245 38.74 -18.20 -38.55
N ILE A 246 39.75 -18.33 -37.71
CA ILE A 246 40.59 -17.25 -37.21
C ILE A 246 41.92 -17.29 -37.99
N HIS A 247 42.23 -16.22 -38.71
CA HIS A 247 43.45 -16.11 -39.45
C HIS A 247 44.57 -15.58 -38.56
N GLY A 248 45.57 -16.41 -38.29
CA GLY A 248 46.78 -15.98 -37.57
C GLY A 248 47.71 -15.20 -38.53
N ARG A 249 48.23 -14.06 -38.05
CA ARG A 249 49.03 -13.14 -38.90
C ARG A 249 50.30 -13.75 -39.48
N ASP A 250 50.94 -14.73 -38.83
CA ASP A 250 52.27 -15.23 -39.25
C ASP A 250 52.32 -16.73 -39.60
N THR A 251 51.25 -17.49 -39.36
CA THR A 251 51.33 -18.96 -39.47
C THR A 251 50.85 -19.53 -40.80
N GLY A 252 50.20 -18.74 -41.65
CA GLY A 252 49.62 -19.23 -42.91
C GLY A 252 48.62 -20.37 -42.78
N ASN A 253 48.38 -20.84 -41.58
CA ASN A 253 47.47 -21.92 -41.27
C ASN A 253 46.11 -21.36 -40.85
N LEU A 254 45.01 -21.96 -41.31
CA LEU A 254 43.67 -21.68 -40.91
C LEU A 254 43.42 -22.28 -39.51
N ILE A 255 43.33 -21.43 -38.48
CA ILE A 255 42.99 -21.80 -37.11
C ILE A 255 41.50 -21.60 -36.92
N ARG A 256 40.81 -22.55 -36.35
CA ARG A 256 39.41 -22.47 -35.97
C ARG A 256 39.25 -22.03 -34.51
N LEU A 257 38.12 -21.43 -34.17
CA LEU A 257 37.87 -20.98 -32.80
C LEU A 257 37.98 -22.12 -31.80
N LYS A 258 37.50 -23.32 -32.11
CA LYS A 258 37.59 -24.50 -31.27
C LYS A 258 39.05 -24.96 -30.99
N ASP A 259 40.03 -24.53 -31.81
CA ASP A 259 41.45 -24.88 -31.60
C ASP A 259 42.06 -24.05 -30.46
N VAL A 260 41.50 -22.87 -30.15
CA VAL A 260 41.96 -21.91 -29.13
C VAL A 260 41.02 -21.71 -27.98
N ALA A 261 39.72 -22.05 -28.12
CA ALA A 261 38.68 -21.84 -27.15
C ALA A 261 37.86 -23.09 -26.85
N THR A 262 37.36 -23.20 -25.66
CA THR A 262 36.31 -24.14 -25.29
C THR A 262 34.98 -23.41 -25.32
N ILE A 263 34.00 -23.94 -26.06
CA ILE A 263 32.68 -23.28 -26.20
C ILE A 263 31.63 -24.10 -25.47
N THR A 264 30.97 -23.50 -24.54
CA THR A 264 29.90 -24.12 -23.71
C THR A 264 28.68 -23.28 -23.66
N ARG A 265 27.52 -23.92 -23.69
CA ARG A 265 26.22 -23.25 -23.49
C ARG A 265 25.82 -23.40 -22.03
N GLY A 266 25.43 -22.33 -21.38
CA GLY A 266 25.08 -22.31 -19.98
C GLY A 266 24.25 -21.10 -19.63
N ILE A 267 23.92 -20.96 -18.36
CA ILE A 267 23.25 -19.77 -17.81
C ILE A 267 24.29 -18.77 -17.29
N GLN A 268 23.89 -17.52 -17.13
CA GLN A 268 24.69 -16.47 -16.51
C GLN A 268 25.28 -16.98 -15.19
N GLU A 269 26.62 -16.85 -15.04
CA GLU A 269 27.32 -17.37 -13.86
C GLU A 269 26.97 -16.63 -12.58
N LYS A 270 26.76 -15.32 -12.69
CA LYS A 270 26.37 -14.44 -11.60
C LYS A 270 24.95 -13.93 -11.89
N PRO A 271 23.92 -14.60 -11.37
CA PRO A 271 22.53 -14.20 -11.62
C PRO A 271 22.19 -12.90 -10.90
N ASP A 272 21.29 -12.11 -11.47
CA ASP A 272 20.79 -10.88 -10.84
C ASP A 272 19.70 -11.17 -9.81
N ASN A 273 18.90 -12.22 -10.08
CA ASN A 273 17.78 -12.64 -9.23
C ASN A 273 17.59 -14.15 -9.36
N VAL A 274 17.36 -14.82 -8.24
CA VAL A 274 17.05 -16.26 -8.20
C VAL A 274 15.84 -16.50 -7.33
N LEU A 275 14.90 -17.30 -7.83
CA LEU A 275 13.72 -17.71 -7.08
C LEU A 275 13.80 -19.19 -6.70
N LEU A 276 13.44 -19.48 -5.46
CA LEU A 276 13.17 -20.82 -4.96
C LEU A 276 11.71 -20.86 -4.44
N PHE A 277 11.05 -21.99 -4.69
CA PHE A 277 9.72 -22.24 -4.13
C PHE A 277 9.67 -23.65 -3.55
N ASN A 278 9.43 -23.74 -2.26
CA ASN A 278 9.48 -24.99 -1.50
C ASN A 278 10.78 -25.79 -1.71
N GLY A 279 11.93 -25.12 -1.76
CA GLY A 279 13.25 -25.70 -1.96
C GLY A 279 13.58 -26.09 -3.40
N LYS A 280 12.69 -25.82 -4.35
CA LYS A 280 12.89 -26.09 -5.78
C LYS A 280 13.23 -24.80 -6.53
N LYS A 281 13.96 -24.91 -7.62
CA LYS A 281 14.15 -23.82 -8.57
C LYS A 281 12.79 -23.37 -9.11
N ALA A 282 12.53 -22.09 -9.12
CA ALA A 282 11.25 -21.55 -9.56
C ALA A 282 11.42 -20.38 -10.53
N ILE A 283 10.46 -20.23 -11.42
CA ILE A 283 10.22 -19.02 -12.20
C ILE A 283 8.83 -18.52 -11.85
N ASN A 284 8.69 -17.23 -11.58
CA ASN A 284 7.42 -16.60 -11.33
C ASN A 284 6.85 -15.96 -12.60
N ILE A 285 5.59 -16.19 -12.88
CA ILE A 285 4.81 -15.47 -13.87
C ILE A 285 3.83 -14.56 -13.12
N GLY A 286 4.06 -13.27 -13.20
CA GLY A 286 3.19 -12.26 -12.64
C GLY A 286 2.21 -11.75 -13.67
N VAL A 287 0.90 -11.77 -13.36
CA VAL A 287 -0.18 -11.26 -14.22
C VAL A 287 -0.82 -10.07 -13.53
N SER A 288 -0.78 -8.90 -14.14
CA SER A 288 -1.50 -7.72 -13.67
C SER A 288 -2.87 -7.62 -14.34
N PHE A 289 -3.81 -6.99 -13.66
CA PHE A 289 -5.14 -6.71 -14.19
C PHE A 289 -5.19 -5.34 -14.86
N ALA A 290 -5.97 -5.22 -15.91
CA ALA A 290 -6.25 -3.92 -16.51
C ALA A 290 -7.06 -3.03 -15.53
N SER A 291 -6.95 -1.73 -15.69
CA SER A 291 -7.70 -0.78 -14.83
C SER A 291 -9.21 -0.89 -15.03
N GLY A 292 -9.99 -0.83 -13.94
CA GLY A 292 -11.45 -0.81 -13.98
C GLY A 292 -12.13 -2.14 -14.28
N VAL A 293 -11.40 -3.26 -14.27
CA VAL A 293 -11.98 -4.60 -14.51
C VAL A 293 -12.43 -5.28 -13.21
N ASN A 294 -13.36 -6.24 -13.35
CA ASN A 294 -13.69 -7.13 -12.26
C ASN A 294 -12.62 -8.22 -12.15
N VAL A 295 -11.70 -8.08 -11.17
CA VAL A 295 -10.60 -9.03 -10.97
C VAL A 295 -11.06 -10.49 -10.76
N VAL A 296 -12.25 -10.69 -10.17
CA VAL A 296 -12.78 -12.04 -9.93
C VAL A 296 -13.13 -12.72 -11.25
N GLU A 297 -13.77 -11.99 -12.19
CA GLU A 297 -14.10 -12.56 -13.51
C GLU A 297 -12.85 -12.80 -14.35
N VAL A 298 -11.91 -11.87 -14.35
CA VAL A 298 -10.65 -12.06 -15.08
C VAL A 298 -9.86 -13.23 -14.51
N GLY A 299 -9.82 -13.36 -13.17
CA GLY A 299 -9.20 -14.53 -12.51
C GLY A 299 -9.82 -15.86 -12.94
N GLN A 300 -11.15 -15.92 -13.04
CA GLN A 300 -11.84 -17.13 -13.55
C GLN A 300 -11.50 -17.43 -15.01
N ARG A 301 -11.30 -16.40 -15.87
CA ARG A 301 -10.84 -16.60 -17.25
C ARG A 301 -9.41 -17.12 -17.29
N ILE A 302 -8.52 -16.59 -16.41
CA ILE A 302 -7.15 -17.07 -16.27
C ILE A 302 -7.16 -18.55 -15.84
N GLU A 303 -7.95 -18.93 -14.83
CA GLU A 303 -8.06 -20.32 -14.38
C GLU A 303 -8.58 -21.23 -15.48
N ALA A 304 -9.59 -20.80 -16.23
CA ALA A 304 -10.12 -21.55 -17.37
C ALA A 304 -9.08 -21.74 -18.47
N GLU A 305 -8.28 -20.73 -18.77
CA GLU A 305 -7.21 -20.82 -19.76
C GLU A 305 -6.09 -21.74 -19.28
N LEU A 306 -5.64 -21.61 -18.03
CA LEU A 306 -4.64 -22.50 -17.44
C LEU A 306 -5.11 -23.96 -17.44
N ALA A 307 -6.39 -24.22 -17.17
CA ALA A 307 -6.97 -25.56 -17.26
C ALA A 307 -6.99 -26.10 -18.70
N SER A 308 -7.19 -25.22 -19.71
CA SER A 308 -7.12 -25.62 -21.12
C SER A 308 -5.71 -26.03 -21.54
N LEU A 309 -4.70 -25.35 -20.98
CA LEU A 309 -3.27 -25.55 -21.26
C LEU A 309 -2.67 -26.71 -20.48
N GLU A 310 -3.38 -27.30 -19.51
CA GLU A 310 -2.88 -28.44 -18.71
C GLU A 310 -2.50 -29.65 -19.58
N SER A 311 -3.18 -29.85 -20.71
CA SER A 311 -2.90 -30.95 -21.64
C SER A 311 -1.57 -30.80 -22.40
N ILE A 312 -1.03 -29.59 -22.54
CA ILE A 312 0.22 -29.29 -23.22
C ILE A 312 1.36 -29.03 -22.24
N LYS A 313 1.08 -29.03 -20.96
CA LYS A 313 2.07 -28.85 -19.91
C LYS A 313 3.11 -29.97 -19.95
N PRO A 314 4.42 -29.66 -19.99
CA PRO A 314 5.45 -30.67 -19.91
C PRO A 314 5.34 -31.50 -18.63
N ALA A 315 5.50 -32.84 -18.76
CA ALA A 315 5.42 -33.75 -17.60
C ALA A 315 6.56 -33.42 -16.62
N GLY A 316 6.22 -33.28 -15.34
CA GLY A 316 7.19 -32.94 -14.29
C GLY A 316 7.37 -31.45 -14.01
N ILE A 317 6.68 -30.58 -14.75
CA ILE A 317 6.53 -29.16 -14.37
C ILE A 317 5.29 -29.02 -13.48
N ASP A 318 5.50 -28.48 -12.29
CA ASP A 318 4.42 -28.12 -11.37
C ASP A 318 4.17 -26.61 -11.44
N MET A 319 2.90 -26.21 -11.37
CA MET A 319 2.46 -24.82 -11.33
C MET A 319 1.65 -24.61 -10.05
N SER A 320 2.06 -23.65 -9.24
CA SER A 320 1.42 -23.32 -7.96
C SER A 320 1.13 -21.82 -7.88
N TYR A 321 -0.02 -21.46 -7.31
CA TYR A 321 -0.30 -20.08 -6.99
C TYR A 321 0.53 -19.66 -5.78
N PHE A 322 1.35 -18.62 -5.93
CA PHE A 322 1.93 -17.89 -4.82
C PHE A 322 0.90 -16.89 -4.26
N TYR A 323 0.24 -16.17 -5.15
CA TYR A 323 -0.79 -15.21 -4.83
C TYR A 323 -1.89 -15.22 -5.89
N ASN A 324 -3.13 -15.19 -5.45
CA ASN A 324 -4.31 -15.12 -6.32
C ASN A 324 -5.28 -14.07 -5.79
N GLN A 325 -5.11 -12.83 -6.22
CA GLN A 325 -5.95 -11.71 -5.81
C GLN A 325 -7.43 -11.95 -6.13
N ALA A 326 -7.72 -12.62 -7.25
CA ALA A 326 -9.11 -12.91 -7.61
C ALA A 326 -9.81 -13.74 -6.54
N GLN A 327 -9.13 -14.74 -5.97
CA GLN A 327 -9.66 -15.55 -4.89
C GLN A 327 -9.73 -14.77 -3.56
N GLU A 328 -8.67 -14.04 -3.20
CA GLU A 328 -8.63 -13.22 -1.98
C GLU A 328 -9.75 -12.15 -2.00
N VAL A 329 -10.00 -11.54 -3.16
CA VAL A 329 -11.09 -10.57 -3.35
C VAL A 329 -12.46 -11.22 -3.21
N ASP A 330 -12.66 -12.37 -3.84
CA ASP A 330 -13.94 -13.09 -3.78
C ASP A 330 -14.26 -13.53 -2.33
N ASP A 331 -13.26 -14.04 -1.61
CA ASP A 331 -13.40 -14.45 -0.22
C ASP A 331 -13.62 -13.23 0.70
N SER A 332 -12.89 -12.13 0.48
CA SER A 332 -13.07 -10.88 1.22
C SER A 332 -14.46 -10.28 0.99
N VAL A 333 -14.90 -10.17 -0.26
CA VAL A 333 -16.23 -9.65 -0.59
C VAL A 333 -17.32 -10.51 0.03
N LYS A 334 -17.20 -11.85 -0.02
CA LYS A 334 -18.15 -12.77 0.64
C LYS A 334 -18.18 -12.54 2.15
N ALA A 335 -17.03 -12.44 2.81
CA ALA A 335 -16.96 -12.19 4.24
C ALA A 335 -17.60 -10.84 4.62
N PHE A 336 -17.35 -9.79 3.85
CA PHE A 336 -17.98 -8.49 4.07
C PHE A 336 -19.49 -8.49 3.80
N VAL A 337 -19.97 -9.20 2.76
CA VAL A 337 -21.41 -9.35 2.50
C VAL A 337 -22.08 -10.09 3.66
N ILE A 338 -21.43 -11.09 4.23
CA ILE A 338 -21.93 -11.78 5.43
C ILE A 338 -21.98 -10.81 6.61
N SER A 339 -20.91 -10.06 6.89
CA SER A 339 -20.84 -9.06 7.94
C SER A 339 -21.90 -7.95 7.77
N LEU A 340 -22.15 -7.52 6.51
CA LEU A 340 -23.21 -6.58 6.17
C LEU A 340 -24.61 -7.17 6.48
N ALA A 341 -24.84 -8.42 6.10
CA ALA A 341 -26.10 -9.11 6.38
C ALA A 341 -26.31 -9.29 7.89
N GLU A 342 -25.28 -9.66 8.63
CA GLU A 342 -25.29 -9.76 10.09
C GLU A 342 -25.61 -8.39 10.74
N ALA A 343 -24.94 -7.32 10.31
CA ALA A 343 -25.19 -5.97 10.80
C ALA A 343 -26.66 -5.54 10.55
N VAL A 344 -27.18 -5.77 9.34
CA VAL A 344 -28.59 -5.50 8.99
C VAL A 344 -29.52 -6.34 9.85
N ALA A 345 -29.23 -7.61 10.04
CA ALA A 345 -30.05 -8.50 10.88
C ALA A 345 -30.06 -8.03 12.34
N ILE A 346 -28.91 -7.69 12.90
CA ILE A 346 -28.78 -7.18 14.27
C ILE A 346 -29.63 -5.91 14.43
N VAL A 347 -29.50 -4.96 13.49
CA VAL A 347 -30.27 -3.68 13.54
C VAL A 347 -31.77 -3.97 13.46
N ILE A 348 -32.22 -4.83 12.55
CA ILE A 348 -33.64 -5.20 12.43
C ILE A 348 -34.14 -5.86 13.72
N ILE A 349 -33.39 -6.79 14.30
CA ILE A 349 -33.74 -7.48 15.54
C ILE A 349 -33.90 -6.45 16.68
N VAL A 350 -32.93 -5.55 16.84
CA VAL A 350 -33.01 -4.48 17.85
C VAL A 350 -34.26 -3.62 17.66
N LEU A 351 -34.57 -3.25 16.43
CA LEU A 351 -35.77 -2.45 16.13
C LEU A 351 -37.08 -3.22 16.37
N LEU A 352 -37.10 -4.51 16.08
CA LEU A 352 -38.27 -5.36 16.39
C LEU A 352 -38.56 -5.42 17.89
N PHE A 353 -37.50 -5.55 18.72
CA PHE A 353 -37.66 -5.54 20.18
C PHE A 353 -38.03 -4.18 20.76
N THR A 354 -37.48 -3.11 20.22
CA THR A 354 -37.65 -1.76 20.79
C THR A 354 -38.89 -1.02 20.29
N MET A 355 -39.28 -1.20 19.02
CA MET A 355 -40.40 -0.49 18.38
C MET A 355 -41.57 -1.40 17.98
N GLY A 356 -41.43 -2.71 18.14
CA GLY A 356 -42.42 -3.70 17.74
C GLY A 356 -42.35 -4.10 16.27
N LEU A 357 -42.98 -5.27 15.98
CA LEU A 357 -42.82 -5.98 14.71
C LEU A 357 -43.08 -5.10 13.46
N ARG A 358 -44.20 -4.37 13.44
CA ARG A 358 -44.56 -3.58 12.23
C ARG A 358 -43.64 -2.41 11.96
N SER A 359 -43.26 -1.68 13.01
CA SER A 359 -42.36 -0.54 12.89
C SER A 359 -40.96 -0.98 12.55
N GLY A 360 -40.48 -2.10 13.16
CA GLY A 360 -39.20 -2.67 12.84
C GLY A 360 -39.08 -3.15 11.39
N VAL A 361 -40.14 -3.80 10.86
CA VAL A 361 -40.20 -4.22 9.46
C VAL A 361 -40.16 -3.01 8.49
N ILE A 362 -40.90 -1.94 8.80
CA ILE A 362 -40.88 -0.73 7.97
C ILE A 362 -39.47 -0.15 7.88
N ILE A 363 -38.81 0.03 9.03
CA ILE A 363 -37.49 0.65 9.09
C ILE A 363 -36.45 -0.29 8.44
N GLY A 364 -36.55 -1.59 8.69
CA GLY A 364 -35.66 -2.57 8.07
C GLY A 364 -35.77 -2.62 6.55
N LEU A 365 -37.00 -2.50 6.01
CA LEU A 365 -37.22 -2.45 4.58
C LEU A 365 -36.67 -1.17 3.95
N VAL A 366 -36.86 -0.02 4.61
CA VAL A 366 -36.28 1.25 4.17
C VAL A 366 -34.78 1.22 4.20
N LEU A 367 -34.19 0.62 5.23
CA LEU A 367 -32.74 0.40 5.34
C LEU A 367 -32.21 -0.40 4.16
N LEU A 368 -32.80 -1.55 3.87
CA LEU A 368 -32.40 -2.43 2.77
C LEU A 368 -32.49 -1.70 1.41
N LEU A 369 -33.60 -0.99 1.18
CA LEU A 369 -33.79 -0.20 -0.06
C LEU A 369 -32.76 0.95 -0.17
N THR A 370 -32.34 1.53 0.95
CA THR A 370 -31.31 2.57 0.95
C THR A 370 -29.94 1.99 0.59
N VAL A 371 -29.60 0.81 1.11
CA VAL A 371 -28.35 0.10 0.72
C VAL A 371 -28.36 -0.24 -0.76
N PHE A 372 -29.45 -0.79 -1.28
CA PHE A 372 -29.59 -1.08 -2.71
C PHE A 372 -29.49 0.17 -3.59
N GLY A 373 -30.09 1.27 -3.15
CA GLY A 373 -29.93 2.54 -3.85
C GLY A 373 -28.51 3.09 -3.81
N THR A 374 -27.76 2.79 -2.76
CA THR A 374 -26.34 3.15 -2.67
C THR A 374 -25.51 2.39 -3.72
N PHE A 375 -25.78 1.11 -3.94
CA PHE A 375 -25.11 0.35 -5.02
C PHE A 375 -25.40 0.95 -6.41
N ILE A 376 -26.60 1.46 -6.68
CA ILE A 376 -26.90 2.15 -7.95
C ILE A 376 -26.01 3.37 -8.13
N LEU A 377 -25.85 4.18 -7.07
CA LEU A 377 -25.00 5.37 -7.12
C LEU A 377 -23.52 4.99 -7.22
N MET A 378 -23.07 3.97 -6.51
CA MET A 378 -21.70 3.47 -6.63
C MET A 378 -21.39 3.04 -8.05
N ASN A 379 -22.27 2.26 -8.68
CA ASN A 379 -22.11 1.82 -10.08
C ASN A 379 -22.12 3.00 -11.07
N HIS A 380 -22.94 4.01 -10.82
CA HIS A 380 -23.00 5.21 -11.68
C HIS A 380 -21.76 6.11 -11.59
N TYR A 381 -21.09 6.12 -10.45
CA TYR A 381 -19.90 6.92 -10.20
C TYR A 381 -18.60 6.09 -10.20
N ASP A 382 -18.65 4.87 -10.73
CA ASP A 382 -17.52 3.96 -10.88
C ASP A 382 -16.73 3.72 -9.57
N ILE A 383 -17.48 3.54 -8.45
CA ILE A 383 -16.91 3.17 -7.16
C ILE A 383 -17.04 1.67 -6.98
N GLU A 384 -15.92 0.94 -7.06
CA GLU A 384 -15.89 -0.51 -6.97
C GLU A 384 -16.17 -1.03 -5.56
N LEU A 385 -16.50 -2.31 -5.48
CA LEU A 385 -16.62 -3.06 -4.24
C LEU A 385 -15.23 -3.51 -3.78
N HIS A 386 -14.73 -2.88 -2.74
CA HIS A 386 -13.49 -3.22 -2.08
C HIS A 386 -13.64 -3.02 -0.56
N ARG A 387 -12.65 -3.40 0.21
CA ARG A 387 -12.68 -3.36 1.68
C ARG A 387 -13.18 -2.02 2.22
N ILE A 388 -12.69 -0.90 1.70
CA ILE A 388 -13.04 0.44 2.20
C ILE A 388 -14.50 0.80 1.92
N SER A 389 -14.98 0.55 0.69
CA SER A 389 -16.36 0.87 0.29
C SER A 389 -17.39 0.02 1.05
N LEU A 390 -17.08 -1.27 1.27
CA LEU A 390 -17.95 -2.17 2.02
C LEU A 390 -17.91 -1.86 3.53
N GLY A 391 -16.76 -1.53 4.08
CA GLY A 391 -16.64 -1.04 5.46
C GLY A 391 -17.44 0.25 5.68
N ALA A 392 -17.39 1.18 4.72
CA ALA A 392 -18.19 2.40 4.74
C ALA A 392 -19.71 2.12 4.81
N LEU A 393 -20.19 1.13 4.05
CA LEU A 393 -21.60 0.70 4.09
C LEU A 393 -22.00 0.18 5.47
N ILE A 394 -21.16 -0.64 6.12
CA ILE A 394 -21.46 -1.15 7.47
C ILE A 394 -21.48 -0.02 8.50
N ILE A 395 -20.54 0.92 8.40
CA ILE A 395 -20.53 2.14 9.25
C ILE A 395 -21.80 2.95 9.00
N ALA A 396 -22.20 3.11 7.74
CA ALA A 396 -23.41 3.83 7.36
C ALA A 396 -24.66 3.21 7.96
N LEU A 397 -24.77 1.87 8.02
CA LEU A 397 -25.99 1.16 8.48
C LEU A 397 -26.54 1.71 9.77
N GLY A 398 -25.66 1.93 10.77
CA GLY A 398 -26.10 2.50 12.05
C GLY A 398 -26.71 3.88 11.92
N MET A 399 -26.16 4.70 11.02
CA MET A 399 -26.59 6.08 10.80
C MET A 399 -27.80 6.21 9.86
N LEU A 400 -27.97 5.24 8.93
CA LEU A 400 -29.05 5.22 7.94
C LEU A 400 -30.43 5.07 8.59
N VAL A 401 -30.47 4.30 9.66
CA VAL A 401 -31.72 3.97 10.37
C VAL A 401 -32.31 5.18 11.12
N ASP A 402 -31.48 6.10 11.56
CA ASP A 402 -31.88 7.23 12.42
C ASP A 402 -32.96 8.08 11.81
N ASN A 403 -32.86 8.42 10.53
CA ASN A 403 -33.86 9.24 9.84
C ASN A 403 -35.24 8.55 9.82
N ALA A 404 -35.26 7.25 9.53
CA ALA A 404 -36.45 6.43 9.48
C ALA A 404 -37.08 6.24 10.90
N ILE A 405 -36.24 6.06 11.94
CA ILE A 405 -36.71 5.94 13.34
C ILE A 405 -37.50 7.19 13.75
N VAL A 406 -36.93 8.37 13.52
CA VAL A 406 -37.59 9.64 13.90
C VAL A 406 -38.95 9.80 13.21
N VAL A 407 -39.03 9.48 11.92
CA VAL A 407 -40.26 9.57 11.15
C VAL A 407 -41.29 8.53 11.63
N VAL A 408 -40.91 7.26 11.78
CA VAL A 408 -41.82 6.19 12.23
C VAL A 408 -42.33 6.47 13.65
N GLU A 409 -41.46 6.88 14.57
CA GLU A 409 -41.86 7.19 15.94
C GLU A 409 -42.82 8.38 16.00
N GLY A 410 -42.53 9.43 15.23
CA GLY A 410 -43.44 10.57 15.11
C GLY A 410 -44.81 10.18 14.56
N ILE A 411 -44.89 9.29 13.58
CA ILE A 411 -46.15 8.73 13.07
C ILE A 411 -46.90 7.98 14.18
N LEU A 412 -46.19 7.11 14.93
CA LEU A 412 -46.74 6.31 16.03
C LEU A 412 -47.34 7.24 17.13
N VAL A 413 -46.61 8.28 17.52
CA VAL A 413 -47.07 9.27 18.51
C VAL A 413 -48.31 10.03 17.99
N GLY A 414 -48.31 10.39 16.70
CA GLY A 414 -49.45 11.01 16.02
C GLY A 414 -50.71 10.13 16.04
N LEU A 415 -50.54 8.81 15.73
CA LEU A 415 -51.62 7.82 15.78
C LEU A 415 -52.17 7.64 17.20
N LYS A 416 -51.33 7.59 18.23
CA LYS A 416 -51.72 7.55 19.64
C LYS A 416 -52.51 8.80 20.06
N LYS A 417 -52.20 9.96 19.48
CA LYS A 417 -52.97 11.21 19.68
C LYS A 417 -54.26 11.27 18.85
N GLY A 418 -54.70 10.16 18.22
CA GLY A 418 -55.95 10.07 17.47
C GLY A 418 -55.93 10.70 16.06
N ARG A 419 -54.78 11.06 15.51
CA ARG A 419 -54.64 11.55 14.13
C ARG A 419 -54.76 10.41 13.13
N THR A 420 -55.24 10.71 11.91
CA THR A 420 -55.25 9.74 10.81
C THR A 420 -53.80 9.48 10.35
N LYS A 421 -53.54 8.33 9.72
CA LYS A 421 -52.19 7.95 9.21
C LYS A 421 -51.61 9.04 8.32
N ILE A 422 -52.39 9.56 7.37
CA ILE A 422 -51.94 10.60 6.43
C ILE A 422 -51.61 11.90 7.18
N GLN A 423 -52.44 12.30 8.15
CA GLN A 423 -52.17 13.50 8.95
C GLN A 423 -50.93 13.33 9.80
N ALA A 424 -50.80 12.20 10.53
CA ALA A 424 -49.63 11.93 11.36
C ALA A 424 -48.35 11.91 10.54
N ALA A 425 -48.34 11.25 9.39
CA ALA A 425 -47.18 11.20 8.48
C ALA A 425 -46.84 12.57 7.87
N THR A 426 -47.86 13.33 7.46
CA THR A 426 -47.70 14.68 6.88
C THR A 426 -47.12 15.66 7.90
N ASP A 427 -47.69 15.66 9.11
CA ASP A 427 -47.26 16.56 10.17
C ASP A 427 -45.81 16.29 10.61
N ILE A 428 -45.43 15.03 10.84
CA ILE A 428 -44.09 14.71 11.28
C ILE A 428 -43.05 15.01 10.19
N VAL A 429 -43.29 14.65 8.93
CA VAL A 429 -42.34 14.93 7.84
C VAL A 429 -42.21 16.44 7.64
N LYS A 430 -43.30 17.20 7.70
CA LYS A 430 -43.26 18.66 7.58
C LYS A 430 -42.48 19.32 8.71
N GLN A 431 -42.53 18.72 9.89
CA GLN A 431 -41.81 19.20 11.08
C GLN A 431 -40.32 18.83 11.02
N THR A 432 -39.99 17.60 10.57
CA THR A 432 -38.63 17.03 10.74
C THR A 432 -37.79 17.07 9.49
N GLN A 433 -38.34 17.28 8.28
CA GLN A 433 -37.58 17.20 7.01
C GLN A 433 -36.31 18.08 6.97
N TRP A 434 -36.40 19.33 7.46
CA TRP A 434 -35.26 20.24 7.45
C TRP A 434 -34.24 19.97 8.55
N PRO A 435 -34.65 19.72 9.81
CA PRO A 435 -33.73 19.28 10.86
C PRO A 435 -32.99 17.99 10.50
N LEU A 436 -33.68 17.00 9.90
CA LEU A 436 -33.07 15.76 9.45
C LEU A 436 -32.10 15.98 8.29
N LEU A 437 -32.41 16.84 7.32
CA LEU A 437 -31.50 17.22 6.26
C LEU A 437 -30.23 17.86 6.82
N GLY A 438 -30.40 18.86 7.67
CA GLY A 438 -29.28 19.55 8.30
C GLY A 438 -28.35 18.58 9.09
N ALA A 439 -28.99 17.69 9.87
CA ALA A 439 -28.25 16.65 10.61
C ALA A 439 -27.54 15.66 9.69
N THR A 440 -28.17 15.30 8.58
CA THR A 440 -27.56 14.41 7.56
C THR A 440 -26.38 15.08 6.87
N VAL A 441 -26.52 16.34 6.45
CA VAL A 441 -25.44 17.09 5.81
C VAL A 441 -24.26 17.29 6.78
N ILE A 442 -24.53 17.55 8.06
CA ILE A 442 -23.48 17.64 9.08
C ILE A 442 -22.73 16.30 9.24
N ALA A 443 -23.47 15.18 9.26
CA ALA A 443 -22.86 13.86 9.34
C ALA A 443 -21.98 13.57 8.11
N ILE A 444 -22.40 13.94 6.91
CA ILE A 444 -21.61 13.85 5.67
C ILE A 444 -20.38 14.75 5.76
N THR A 445 -20.56 16.01 6.20
CA THR A 445 -19.46 16.98 6.30
C THR A 445 -18.36 16.55 7.29
N ALA A 446 -18.71 15.76 8.31
CA ALA A 446 -17.72 15.20 9.25
C ALA A 446 -16.70 14.27 8.57
N PHE A 447 -17.07 13.64 7.46
CA PHE A 447 -16.18 12.79 6.65
C PHE A 447 -15.54 13.54 5.48
N ALA A 448 -15.99 14.75 5.16
CA ALA A 448 -15.48 15.51 4.02
C ALA A 448 -13.95 15.75 4.05
N PRO A 449 -13.29 15.95 5.20
CA PRO A 449 -11.85 16.06 5.25
C PRO A 449 -11.11 14.88 4.63
N ILE A 450 -11.67 13.66 4.72
CA ILE A 450 -11.07 12.44 4.13
C ILE A 450 -11.20 12.46 2.62
N GLY A 451 -12.42 12.72 2.12
CA GLY A 451 -12.68 12.71 0.67
C GLY A 451 -12.09 13.90 -0.08
N LEU A 452 -11.64 14.93 0.63
CA LEU A 452 -11.02 16.12 0.06
C LEU A 452 -9.51 16.20 0.33
N SER A 453 -8.94 15.24 1.05
CA SER A 453 -7.50 15.17 1.30
C SER A 453 -6.79 14.77 0.00
N GLN A 454 -5.71 15.50 -0.32
CA GLN A 454 -4.90 15.32 -1.53
C GLN A 454 -3.61 14.54 -1.25
N ASP A 455 -3.59 13.74 -0.20
CA ASP A 455 -2.47 12.84 0.14
C ASP A 455 -2.77 11.39 -0.25
N ALA A 456 -1.77 10.54 -0.18
CA ALA A 456 -1.90 9.10 -0.47
C ALA A 456 -2.99 8.42 0.35
N THR A 457 -3.14 8.82 1.61
CA THR A 457 -4.15 8.27 2.50
C THR A 457 -5.55 8.73 2.13
N GLY A 458 -5.70 9.98 1.67
CA GLY A 458 -6.96 10.52 1.13
C GLY A 458 -7.39 9.82 -0.16
N GLU A 459 -6.47 9.52 -1.06
CA GLU A 459 -6.74 8.73 -2.28
C GLU A 459 -7.20 7.32 -1.92
N PHE A 460 -6.49 6.66 -1.00
CA PHE A 460 -6.83 5.31 -0.53
C PHE A 460 -8.18 5.25 0.22
N MET A 461 -8.49 6.24 1.04
CA MET A 461 -9.70 6.26 1.87
C MET A 461 -10.86 7.06 1.26
N GLY A 462 -10.69 7.70 0.12
CA GLY A 462 -11.67 8.63 -0.47
C GLY A 462 -13.03 7.99 -0.77
N SER A 463 -13.04 6.74 -1.19
CA SER A 463 -14.26 5.98 -1.43
C SER A 463 -15.15 5.86 -0.19
N LEU A 464 -14.58 5.83 1.04
CA LEU A 464 -15.33 5.84 2.29
C LEU A 464 -16.25 7.07 2.39
N PHE A 465 -15.71 8.25 2.06
CA PHE A 465 -16.51 9.49 2.07
C PHE A 465 -17.66 9.45 1.07
N TRP A 466 -17.40 9.06 -0.17
CA TRP A 466 -18.43 9.06 -1.22
C TRP A 466 -19.53 8.06 -0.94
N VAL A 467 -19.21 6.85 -0.50
CA VAL A 467 -20.20 5.83 -0.14
C VAL A 467 -21.06 6.29 1.03
N LEU A 468 -20.44 6.90 2.07
CA LEU A 468 -21.18 7.50 3.18
C LEU A 468 -22.06 8.66 2.73
N CYS A 469 -21.57 9.54 1.86
CA CYS A 469 -22.32 10.65 1.30
C CYS A 469 -23.58 10.17 0.57
N PHE A 470 -23.44 9.21 -0.34
CA PHE A 470 -24.56 8.66 -1.10
C PHE A 470 -25.56 7.95 -0.21
N SER A 471 -25.08 7.09 0.68
CA SER A 471 -25.95 6.31 1.55
C SER A 471 -26.74 7.19 2.53
N LEU A 472 -26.08 8.15 3.18
CA LEU A 472 -26.73 9.05 4.14
C LEU A 472 -27.72 10.00 3.47
N PHE A 473 -27.36 10.55 2.30
CA PHE A 473 -28.26 11.43 1.57
C PHE A 473 -29.49 10.67 1.06
N LEU A 474 -29.29 9.46 0.55
CA LEU A 474 -30.40 8.60 0.11
C LEU A 474 -31.28 8.17 1.29
N SER A 475 -30.70 7.94 2.46
CA SER A 475 -31.46 7.64 3.69
C SER A 475 -32.44 8.77 4.05
N TRP A 476 -32.00 10.03 3.90
CA TRP A 476 -32.91 11.16 4.11
C TRP A 476 -34.07 11.14 3.10
N ILE A 477 -33.79 10.91 1.80
CA ILE A 477 -34.83 10.83 0.76
C ILE A 477 -35.83 9.71 1.07
N THR A 478 -35.32 8.50 1.35
CA THR A 478 -36.20 7.33 1.65
C THR A 478 -36.98 7.52 2.94
N ALA A 479 -36.42 8.21 3.95
CA ALA A 479 -37.10 8.50 5.19
C ALA A 479 -38.30 9.45 5.02
N ILE A 480 -38.23 10.46 4.16
CA ILE A 480 -39.30 11.41 3.93
C ILE A 480 -40.32 10.98 2.86
N THR A 481 -39.97 9.97 2.04
CA THR A 481 -40.81 9.47 0.94
C THR A 481 -41.35 8.06 1.21
N LEU A 482 -40.49 7.07 1.32
CA LEU A 482 -40.89 5.65 1.44
C LEU A 482 -41.35 5.28 2.84
N THR A 483 -40.75 5.87 3.89
CA THR A 483 -41.19 5.59 5.27
C THR A 483 -42.64 5.95 5.53
N PRO A 484 -43.17 7.14 5.16
CA PRO A 484 -44.59 7.48 5.26
C PRO A 484 -45.48 6.55 4.44
N PHE A 485 -45.06 6.19 3.23
CA PHE A 485 -45.81 5.29 2.35
C PHE A 485 -45.96 3.89 2.96
N LEU A 486 -44.85 3.30 3.44
CA LEU A 486 -44.86 1.98 4.08
C LEU A 486 -45.57 2.02 5.44
N ALA A 487 -45.50 3.12 6.16
CA ALA A 487 -46.26 3.31 7.39
C ALA A 487 -47.78 3.34 7.14
N ASP A 488 -48.26 4.00 6.07
CA ASP A 488 -49.66 3.97 5.66
C ASP A 488 -50.11 2.53 5.30
N LEU A 489 -49.24 1.77 4.68
CA LEU A 489 -49.53 0.39 4.25
C LEU A 489 -49.60 -0.59 5.42
N LEU A 490 -48.60 -0.56 6.33
CA LEU A 490 -48.36 -1.60 7.33
C LEU A 490 -48.86 -1.29 8.74
N LEU A 491 -48.99 -0.03 9.16
CA LEU A 491 -49.48 0.34 10.47
C LEU A 491 -51.02 0.25 10.50
N LYS A 492 -51.61 -0.04 11.65
CA LYS A 492 -53.04 -0.05 11.88
C LYS A 492 -53.47 1.27 12.55
N GLU A 493 -54.60 1.82 12.16
CA GLU A 493 -55.26 2.88 12.92
C GLU A 493 -55.81 2.30 14.23
N GLN A 494 -55.55 2.95 15.37
CA GLN A 494 -56.14 2.59 16.66
C GLN A 494 -57.59 3.06 16.72
N ASP A 495 -58.49 2.21 17.26
CA ASP A 495 -59.88 2.58 17.48
C ASP A 495 -59.99 3.76 18.47
N LYS A 496 -60.65 4.81 18.04
CA LYS A 496 -60.82 6.03 18.83
C LYS A 496 -61.46 5.86 20.21
N THR A 497 -62.06 4.69 20.47
CA THR A 497 -62.74 4.37 21.73
C THR A 497 -61.78 3.93 22.86
N LEU A 498 -60.55 3.58 22.57
CA LEU A 498 -59.56 3.17 23.59
C LEU A 498 -58.54 4.27 23.95
N ALA A 499 -58.58 5.41 23.27
CA ALA A 499 -57.61 6.48 23.42
C ALA A 499 -57.79 7.40 24.67
N ALA A 500 -58.84 7.18 25.46
CA ALA A 500 -59.22 8.06 26.58
C ALA A 500 -58.61 7.63 27.95
N ASP A 501 -58.04 6.43 28.05
CA ASP A 501 -57.54 5.86 29.32
C ASP A 501 -56.09 5.37 29.32
N GLU A 502 -55.29 5.64 28.26
CA GLU A 502 -53.86 5.26 28.26
C GLU A 502 -53.01 6.32 29.00
N GLU A 503 -52.28 5.82 29.99
CA GLU A 503 -51.25 6.55 30.75
C GLU A 503 -50.22 7.21 29.82
N ASP A 504 -49.73 8.38 30.24
CA ASP A 504 -48.65 9.13 29.60
C ASP A 504 -47.51 8.18 29.14
N PRO A 505 -47.15 8.13 27.88
CA PRO A 505 -46.17 7.18 27.32
C PRO A 505 -44.77 7.28 27.93
N TYR A 506 -44.53 8.28 28.78
CA TYR A 506 -43.23 8.55 29.40
C TYR A 506 -43.20 8.24 30.91
N LYS A 507 -44.16 7.43 31.46
CA LYS A 507 -44.21 7.03 32.88
C LYS A 507 -43.40 5.78 33.25
N GLY A 508 -42.64 5.15 32.34
CA GLY A 508 -41.77 4.01 32.62
C GLY A 508 -40.66 4.37 33.61
N TRP A 509 -40.20 3.38 34.40
CA TRP A 509 -39.17 3.58 35.44
C TRP A 509 -37.89 4.25 34.91
N LEU A 510 -37.51 3.98 33.67
CA LEU A 510 -36.33 4.53 33.01
C LEU A 510 -36.51 6.05 32.75
N PHE A 511 -37.67 6.48 32.30
CA PHE A 511 -37.97 7.89 32.09
C PHE A 511 -38.07 8.68 33.41
N VAL A 512 -38.60 8.05 34.46
CA VAL A 512 -38.69 8.66 35.81
C VAL A 512 -37.27 8.79 36.41
N ALA A 513 -36.46 7.77 36.33
CA ALA A 513 -35.05 7.79 36.80
C ALA A 513 -34.22 8.84 36.03
N PHE A 514 -34.34 8.88 34.71
CA PHE A 514 -33.65 9.87 33.90
C PHE A 514 -34.15 11.30 34.22
N GLY A 515 -35.43 11.50 34.29
CA GLY A 515 -36.03 12.80 34.65
C GLY A 515 -35.57 13.28 36.05
N ALA A 516 -35.42 12.37 37.02
CA ALA A 516 -34.90 12.70 38.34
C ALA A 516 -33.42 13.09 38.29
N SER A 517 -32.58 12.33 37.53
CA SER A 517 -31.16 12.63 37.33
C SER A 517 -30.96 13.97 36.61
N LEU A 518 -31.79 14.27 35.60
CA LEU A 518 -31.75 15.53 34.87
C LEU A 518 -32.15 16.71 35.75
N LYS A 519 -33.20 16.56 36.57
CA LYS A 519 -33.58 17.59 37.54
C LYS A 519 -32.46 17.89 38.54
N TRP A 520 -31.75 16.84 39.00
CA TRP A 520 -30.58 16.99 39.85
C TRP A 520 -29.45 17.74 39.14
N ALA A 521 -29.13 17.36 37.90
CA ALA A 521 -28.10 18.02 37.07
C ALA A 521 -28.42 19.50 36.80
N LEU A 522 -29.69 19.85 36.50
CA LEU A 522 -30.15 21.21 36.31
C LEU A 522 -30.12 22.03 37.60
N ARG A 523 -30.40 21.40 38.78
CA ARG A 523 -30.31 22.06 40.09
C ARG A 523 -28.88 22.41 40.45
N PHE A 524 -27.93 21.50 40.21
CA PHE A 524 -26.51 21.65 40.49
C PHE A 524 -25.67 21.85 39.21
N ARG A 525 -26.15 22.68 38.29
CA ARG A 525 -25.58 22.87 36.94
C ARG A 525 -24.09 23.12 36.90
N TRP A 526 -23.54 23.93 37.80
CA TRP A 526 -22.11 24.21 37.85
C TRP A 526 -21.29 23.00 38.32
N LEU A 527 -21.84 22.24 39.28
CA LEU A 527 -21.21 20.99 39.73
C LEU A 527 -21.21 19.97 38.58
N THR A 528 -22.30 19.89 37.80
CA THR A 528 -22.37 19.03 36.64
C THR A 528 -21.33 19.39 35.58
N VAL A 529 -21.20 20.67 35.24
CA VAL A 529 -20.21 21.16 34.29
C VAL A 529 -18.77 20.91 34.79
N THR A 530 -18.51 21.23 36.07
CA THR A 530 -17.18 20.98 36.65
C THR A 530 -16.83 19.47 36.67
N GLY A 531 -17.79 18.62 37.01
CA GLY A 531 -17.61 17.18 36.96
C GLY A 531 -17.31 16.66 35.54
N MET A 532 -17.96 17.20 34.52
CA MET A 532 -17.70 16.84 33.12
C MET A 532 -16.33 17.33 32.63
N VAL A 533 -15.94 18.55 33.00
CA VAL A 533 -14.59 19.05 32.69
C VAL A 533 -13.53 18.19 33.37
N ALA A 534 -13.76 17.80 34.63
CA ALA A 534 -12.85 16.92 35.35
C ALA A 534 -12.73 15.52 34.68
N LEU A 535 -13.87 14.96 34.25
CA LEU A 535 -13.87 13.70 33.46
C LEU A 535 -13.14 13.85 32.12
N LEU A 536 -13.32 14.96 31.43
CA LEU A 536 -12.62 15.25 30.17
C LEU A 536 -11.12 15.35 30.40
N VAL A 537 -10.68 16.08 31.41
CA VAL A 537 -9.26 16.17 31.78
C VAL A 537 -8.69 14.80 32.11
N GLY A 538 -9.43 14.02 32.94
CA GLY A 538 -9.07 12.64 33.26
C GLY A 538 -8.96 11.74 32.01
N ALA A 539 -9.88 11.91 31.04
CA ALA A 539 -9.87 11.17 29.79
C ALA A 539 -8.69 11.56 28.88
N VAL A 540 -8.34 12.84 28.84
CA VAL A 540 -7.14 13.32 28.07
C VAL A 540 -5.87 12.74 28.66
N VAL A 541 -5.75 12.70 29.99
CA VAL A 541 -4.61 12.06 30.68
C VAL A 541 -4.60 10.55 30.43
N ALA A 542 -5.77 9.89 30.49
CA ALA A 542 -5.90 8.46 30.18
C ALA A 542 -5.58 8.16 28.72
N PHE A 543 -5.95 9.03 27.79
CA PHE A 543 -5.63 8.90 26.36
C PHE A 543 -4.11 8.89 26.10
N GLY A 544 -3.33 9.57 26.93
CA GLY A 544 -1.86 9.50 26.87
C GLY A 544 -1.27 8.09 27.09
N ASN A 545 -2.06 7.16 27.67
CA ASN A 545 -1.66 5.76 27.83
C ASN A 545 -2.21 4.85 26.71
N VAL A 546 -2.99 5.38 25.75
CA VAL A 546 -3.47 4.62 24.61
C VAL A 546 -2.33 4.45 23.62
N LYS A 547 -2.07 3.21 23.21
CA LYS A 547 -1.05 2.91 22.20
C LYS A 547 -1.39 3.64 20.89
N GLN A 548 -0.38 4.23 20.27
CA GLN A 548 -0.52 4.89 18.96
C GLN A 548 0.01 3.94 17.88
N GLN A 549 -0.69 3.82 16.77
CA GLN A 549 -0.30 3.00 15.63
C GLN A 549 -0.83 3.65 14.35
N PHE A 550 -0.08 3.59 13.25
CA PHE A 550 -0.55 4.17 12.00
C PHE A 550 -1.53 3.22 11.30
N PHE A 551 -1.05 2.12 10.71
CA PHE A 551 -1.90 1.07 10.16
C PHE A 551 -1.71 -0.25 10.93
N PRO A 552 -2.75 -1.08 11.05
CA PRO A 552 -2.64 -2.39 11.66
C PRO A 552 -2.05 -3.41 10.67
N PRO A 553 -1.46 -4.53 11.19
CA PRO A 553 -1.03 -5.63 10.34
C PRO A 553 -2.22 -6.32 9.67
N SER A 554 -1.98 -6.87 8.47
CA SER A 554 -2.97 -7.61 7.69
C SER A 554 -3.48 -8.87 8.40
N ASN A 555 -4.66 -9.34 8.00
CA ASN A 555 -5.22 -10.63 8.42
C ASN A 555 -4.63 -11.81 7.64
N THR A 556 -3.93 -11.56 6.52
CA THR A 556 -3.33 -12.60 5.68
C THR A 556 -2.29 -13.38 6.49
N PRO A 557 -2.36 -14.71 6.54
CA PRO A 557 -1.42 -15.53 7.31
C PRO A 557 -0.06 -15.66 6.58
N MET A 558 0.54 -14.55 6.23
CA MET A 558 1.80 -14.43 5.52
C MET A 558 2.71 -13.40 6.19
N PHE A 559 3.99 -13.71 6.27
CA PHE A 559 5.02 -12.80 6.76
C PHE A 559 6.27 -12.91 5.91
N TYR A 560 7.16 -11.91 6.06
CA TYR A 560 8.44 -11.85 5.37
C TYR A 560 9.59 -12.02 6.33
N VAL A 561 10.65 -12.70 5.87
CA VAL A 561 11.94 -12.75 6.55
C VAL A 561 12.98 -12.20 5.57
N ASP A 562 13.44 -10.97 5.81
CA ASP A 562 14.57 -10.41 5.08
C ASP A 562 15.86 -10.96 5.66
N MET A 563 16.72 -11.46 4.81
CA MET A 563 18.07 -11.94 5.14
C MET A 563 19.09 -11.01 4.49
N TRP A 564 19.96 -10.45 5.30
CA TRP A 564 21.05 -9.61 4.84
C TRP A 564 22.39 -10.27 5.16
N MET A 565 23.17 -10.59 4.13
CA MET A 565 24.56 -10.99 4.26
C MET A 565 25.45 -9.75 4.44
N PRO A 566 26.69 -9.90 4.95
CA PRO A 566 27.65 -8.80 4.96
C PRO A 566 27.84 -8.24 3.55
N GLU A 567 27.95 -6.91 3.44
CA GLU A 567 28.09 -6.24 2.15
C GLU A 567 29.37 -6.69 1.42
N GLY A 568 29.28 -6.87 0.09
CA GLY A 568 30.34 -7.47 -0.72
C GLY A 568 30.32 -9.01 -0.76
N THR A 569 29.32 -9.65 -0.15
CA THR A 569 29.08 -11.10 -0.33
C THR A 569 28.58 -11.35 -1.73
N ASP A 570 29.22 -12.29 -2.45
CA ASP A 570 28.79 -12.73 -3.77
C ASP A 570 27.43 -13.43 -3.71
N ILE A 571 26.58 -13.19 -4.71
CA ILE A 571 25.22 -13.74 -4.76
C ILE A 571 25.19 -15.26 -4.68
N ARG A 572 26.24 -15.97 -5.15
CA ARG A 572 26.34 -17.43 -5.06
C ARG A 572 26.45 -17.93 -3.61
N GLU A 573 27.19 -17.20 -2.75
CA GLU A 573 27.21 -17.50 -1.30
C GLU A 573 25.89 -17.13 -0.65
N THR A 574 25.27 -16.00 -1.08
CA THR A 574 23.93 -15.62 -0.61
C THR A 574 22.91 -16.69 -0.97
N MET A 575 22.94 -17.23 -2.21
CA MET A 575 22.08 -18.33 -2.66
C MET A 575 22.25 -19.59 -1.80
N LYS A 576 23.50 -19.94 -1.48
CA LYS A 576 23.78 -21.11 -0.64
C LYS A 576 23.19 -20.93 0.75
N GLN A 577 23.45 -19.79 1.40
CA GLN A 577 22.93 -19.50 2.72
C GLN A 577 21.39 -19.39 2.72
N ALA A 578 20.82 -18.77 1.68
CA ALA A 578 19.37 -18.67 1.54
C ALA A 578 18.71 -20.04 1.38
N GLY A 579 19.33 -20.97 0.64
CA GLY A 579 18.85 -22.35 0.52
C GLY A 579 18.85 -23.11 1.85
N GLU A 580 19.89 -22.90 2.67
CA GLU A 580 19.96 -23.49 4.02
C GLU A 580 18.88 -22.92 4.95
N VAL A 581 18.67 -21.59 4.91
CA VAL A 581 17.63 -20.89 5.70
C VAL A 581 16.23 -21.30 5.25
N GLU A 582 15.98 -21.34 3.93
CA GLU A 582 14.70 -21.78 3.38
C GLU A 582 14.35 -23.20 3.83
N SER A 583 15.32 -24.11 3.72
CA SER A 583 15.17 -25.49 4.19
C SER A 583 14.86 -25.57 5.69
N TYR A 584 15.50 -24.74 6.50
CA TYR A 584 15.24 -24.65 7.94
C TYR A 584 13.82 -24.15 8.23
N ILE A 585 13.37 -23.08 7.56
CA ILE A 585 12.02 -22.53 7.73
C ILE A 585 10.98 -23.57 7.31
N ARG A 586 11.15 -24.20 6.14
CA ARG A 586 10.21 -25.19 5.59
C ARG A 586 10.00 -26.42 6.48
N GLN A 587 10.98 -26.78 7.30
CA GLN A 587 10.86 -27.89 8.25
C GLN A 587 10.00 -27.58 9.46
N GLN A 588 9.59 -26.34 9.68
CA GLN A 588 8.70 -25.97 10.77
C GLN A 588 7.26 -26.45 10.50
N ALA A 589 6.47 -26.61 11.54
CA ALA A 589 5.09 -27.08 11.42
C ALA A 589 4.15 -25.97 10.89
N ASN A 590 3.07 -26.38 10.24
CA ASN A 590 1.97 -25.50 9.80
C ASN A 590 2.36 -24.45 8.75
N ILE A 591 3.36 -24.74 7.93
CA ILE A 591 3.73 -23.95 6.77
C ILE A 591 2.98 -24.49 5.55
N ASP A 592 2.35 -23.58 4.82
CA ASP A 592 1.70 -23.88 3.54
C ASP A 592 2.76 -23.88 2.42
N PHE A 593 3.51 -22.77 2.31
CA PHE A 593 4.67 -22.70 1.42
C PHE A 593 5.72 -21.71 1.93
N VAL A 594 6.92 -21.86 1.40
CA VAL A 594 8.03 -20.90 1.51
C VAL A 594 8.50 -20.55 0.10
N SER A 595 8.53 -19.25 -0.21
CA SER A 595 9.19 -18.73 -1.40
C SER A 595 10.42 -17.94 -0.99
N ALA A 596 11.54 -18.09 -1.69
CA ALA A 596 12.74 -17.33 -1.46
C ALA A 596 13.12 -16.55 -2.73
N SER A 597 13.23 -15.25 -2.61
CA SER A 597 13.73 -14.35 -3.64
C SER A 597 15.13 -13.88 -3.23
N ILE A 598 16.14 -14.14 -4.06
CA ILE A 598 17.54 -13.92 -3.75
C ILE A 598 18.11 -12.91 -4.74
N GLY A 599 18.81 -11.90 -4.25
CA GLY A 599 19.36 -10.81 -5.07
C GLY A 599 18.43 -9.58 -5.15
N GLN A 600 17.10 -9.77 -5.02
CA GLN A 600 16.12 -8.69 -4.97
C GLN A 600 14.82 -9.17 -4.29
N GLY A 601 13.89 -8.24 -4.04
CA GLY A 601 12.54 -8.60 -3.60
C GLY A 601 11.74 -9.29 -4.69
N LEU A 602 10.65 -9.96 -4.32
CA LEU A 602 9.70 -10.53 -5.27
C LEU A 602 8.97 -9.41 -6.04
N GLN A 603 8.40 -9.71 -7.21
CA GLN A 603 7.53 -8.76 -7.92
C GLN A 603 6.40 -8.26 -7.00
N ARG A 604 5.94 -7.02 -7.20
CA ARG A 604 4.87 -6.42 -6.38
C ARG A 604 3.55 -7.16 -6.60
N PHE A 605 3.12 -7.94 -5.62
CA PHE A 605 1.88 -8.72 -5.69
C PHE A 605 0.73 -8.10 -4.89
N ALA A 606 1.03 -7.16 -4.01
CA ALA A 606 0.04 -6.39 -3.26
C ALA A 606 0.43 -4.91 -3.25
N LEU A 607 -0.54 -4.03 -3.19
CA LEU A 607 -0.32 -2.58 -3.19
C LEU A 607 0.61 -2.12 -2.05
N THR A 608 0.48 -2.75 -0.90
CA THR A 608 1.23 -2.44 0.32
C THR A 608 2.61 -3.09 0.40
N TYR A 609 2.95 -3.97 -0.54
CA TYR A 609 4.25 -4.61 -0.63
C TYR A 609 5.20 -3.79 -1.53
N GLU A 610 6.33 -3.36 -0.98
CA GLU A 610 7.38 -2.70 -1.74
C GLU A 610 8.56 -3.66 -1.96
N PRO A 611 8.85 -4.04 -3.21
CA PRO A 611 9.99 -4.90 -3.53
C PRO A 611 11.32 -4.26 -3.14
N ALA A 612 12.20 -5.03 -2.48
CA ALA A 612 13.57 -4.60 -2.26
C ALA A 612 14.30 -4.46 -3.60
N LYS A 613 15.16 -3.43 -3.71
CA LYS A 613 16.02 -3.21 -4.86
C LYS A 613 17.00 -4.36 -5.03
N ASN A 614 17.71 -4.38 -6.16
CA ASN A 614 18.73 -5.39 -6.42
C ASN A 614 19.96 -5.20 -5.51
N TYR A 615 20.24 -6.23 -4.67
CA TYR A 615 21.42 -6.32 -3.78
C TYR A 615 21.89 -7.77 -3.74
N GLU A 616 23.14 -8.02 -4.14
CA GLU A 616 23.72 -9.38 -4.15
C GLU A 616 23.73 -10.04 -2.76
N ALA A 617 23.88 -9.26 -1.70
CA ALA A 617 23.93 -9.70 -0.32
C ALA A 617 22.54 -9.82 0.36
N TYR A 618 21.46 -9.88 -0.43
CA TYR A 618 20.09 -9.87 0.07
C TYR A 618 19.31 -11.10 -0.38
N ALA A 619 18.47 -11.60 0.50
CA ALA A 619 17.40 -12.53 0.16
C ALA A 619 16.15 -12.25 1.02
N GLN A 620 14.98 -12.53 0.48
CA GLN A 620 13.72 -12.41 1.19
C GLN A 620 12.95 -13.72 1.11
N PHE A 621 12.45 -14.18 2.25
CA PHE A 621 11.57 -15.34 2.33
C PHE A 621 10.15 -14.87 2.57
N GLN A 622 9.22 -15.29 1.73
CA GLN A 622 7.79 -15.15 1.94
C GLN A 622 7.27 -16.46 2.48
N VAL A 623 6.76 -16.42 3.70
CA VAL A 623 6.29 -17.60 4.43
C VAL A 623 4.79 -17.50 4.63
N ARG A 624 4.04 -18.43 4.04
CA ARG A 624 2.59 -18.55 4.27
C ARG A 624 2.34 -19.68 5.24
N THR A 625 1.52 -19.42 6.25
CA THR A 625 1.09 -20.42 7.24
C THR A 625 -0.37 -20.78 7.02
N THR A 626 -0.81 -21.88 7.63
CA THR A 626 -2.20 -22.37 7.51
C THR A 626 -3.22 -21.40 8.12
N ASP A 627 -2.83 -20.68 9.17
CA ASP A 627 -3.68 -19.70 9.85
C ASP A 627 -2.85 -18.63 10.56
N ARG A 628 -3.51 -17.55 11.00
CA ARG A 628 -2.89 -16.39 11.62
C ARG A 628 -2.28 -16.66 13.00
N ASP A 629 -2.92 -17.51 13.80
CA ASP A 629 -2.45 -17.78 15.18
C ASP A 629 -1.15 -18.59 15.13
N THR A 630 -1.07 -19.58 14.24
CA THR A 630 0.15 -20.33 14.00
C THR A 630 1.27 -19.45 13.41
N MET A 631 0.92 -18.43 12.61
CA MET A 631 1.90 -17.46 12.11
C MET A 631 2.64 -16.74 13.26
N PHE A 632 1.94 -16.22 14.25
CA PHE A 632 2.58 -15.53 15.39
C PHE A 632 3.42 -16.47 16.26
N VAL A 633 2.98 -17.72 16.43
CA VAL A 633 3.78 -18.74 17.13
C VAL A 633 5.10 -19.00 16.39
N LEU A 634 5.02 -19.19 15.06
CA LEU A 634 6.19 -19.43 14.22
C LEU A 634 7.13 -18.22 14.18
N LEU A 635 6.59 -17.01 14.07
CA LEU A 635 7.38 -15.78 14.12
C LEU A 635 8.23 -15.69 15.38
N ASN A 636 7.63 -15.95 16.54
CA ASN A 636 8.32 -15.92 17.84
C ASN A 636 9.43 -16.99 17.92
N GLU A 637 9.18 -18.15 17.35
CA GLU A 637 10.17 -19.21 17.28
C GLU A 637 11.34 -18.86 16.36
N LEU A 638 11.04 -18.34 15.17
CA LEU A 638 12.05 -17.93 14.20
C LEU A 638 12.90 -16.75 14.69
N ASP A 639 12.29 -15.71 15.27
CA ASP A 639 13.02 -14.56 15.83
C ASP A 639 14.07 -15.01 16.87
N SER A 640 13.72 -15.96 17.70
CA SER A 640 14.61 -16.48 18.75
C SER A 640 15.71 -17.42 18.24
N ARG A 641 15.51 -18.09 17.09
CA ARG A 641 16.35 -19.19 16.61
C ARG A 641 17.19 -18.87 15.39
N LEU A 642 16.69 -18.06 14.44
CA LEU A 642 17.42 -17.79 13.19
C LEU A 642 18.82 -17.22 13.45
N ALA A 643 18.92 -16.15 14.24
CA ALA A 643 20.20 -15.52 14.58
C ALA A 643 21.15 -16.41 15.38
N LYS A 644 20.64 -17.45 16.05
CA LYS A 644 21.47 -18.42 16.78
C LYS A 644 21.94 -19.58 15.91
N THR A 645 21.17 -19.90 14.87
CA THR A 645 21.45 -21.02 13.98
C THR A 645 22.37 -20.60 12.83
N PHE A 646 22.21 -19.37 12.37
CA PHE A 646 22.97 -18.79 11.27
C PHE A 646 23.70 -17.54 11.76
N ASP A 647 24.99 -17.59 11.88
CA ASP A 647 25.84 -16.53 12.46
C ASP A 647 26.31 -15.48 11.47
N LYS A 648 26.27 -15.78 10.15
CA LYS A 648 26.70 -14.83 9.10
C LYS A 648 25.62 -13.81 8.74
N PRO A 649 24.35 -14.22 8.44
CA PRO A 649 23.32 -13.30 8.02
C PRO A 649 22.65 -12.60 9.21
N THR A 650 22.13 -11.40 8.95
CA THR A 650 21.17 -10.73 9.85
C THR A 650 19.76 -10.91 9.30
N PHE A 651 18.79 -11.09 10.19
CA PHE A 651 17.39 -11.33 9.82
C PHE A 651 16.48 -10.21 10.30
N GLN A 652 15.50 -9.85 9.46
CA GLN A 652 14.43 -8.93 9.80
C GLN A 652 13.09 -9.60 9.50
N LEU A 653 12.27 -9.78 10.52
CA LEU A 653 10.93 -10.31 10.37
C LEU A 653 9.94 -9.16 10.18
N LYS A 654 9.08 -9.26 9.17
CA LYS A 654 8.09 -8.26 8.80
C LYS A 654 6.72 -8.88 8.63
N LEU A 655 5.68 -8.19 9.07
CA LEU A 655 4.28 -8.54 8.81
C LEU A 655 3.77 -7.80 7.56
N MET A 656 2.82 -8.39 6.88
CA MET A 656 2.01 -7.65 5.91
C MET A 656 1.17 -6.59 6.63
N GLU A 657 1.05 -5.41 6.07
CA GLU A 657 0.29 -4.30 6.63
C GLU A 657 -0.85 -3.86 5.68
N PHE A 658 -1.87 -3.24 6.27
CA PHE A 658 -2.92 -2.57 5.52
C PHE A 658 -2.55 -1.10 5.27
N GLY A 659 -2.00 -0.79 4.16
CA GLY A 659 -1.64 0.57 3.78
C GLY A 659 -0.15 0.76 3.56
N PRO A 660 0.28 1.94 3.12
CA PRO A 660 1.68 2.21 2.79
C PRO A 660 2.58 1.95 4.00
N SER A 661 3.53 1.03 3.83
CA SER A 661 4.50 0.67 4.86
C SER A 661 5.89 1.06 4.41
N PRO A 662 6.63 1.87 5.18
CA PRO A 662 8.02 2.20 4.88
C PRO A 662 8.93 0.98 5.05
N ALA A 663 10.12 1.03 4.45
CA ALA A 663 11.12 -0.04 4.52
C ALA A 663 11.53 -0.40 5.95
N SER A 664 11.52 0.58 6.85
CA SER A 664 11.66 0.42 8.30
C SER A 664 10.77 1.42 9.02
N LYS A 665 10.29 1.06 10.20
CA LYS A 665 9.35 1.90 10.95
C LYS A 665 9.98 3.17 11.50
N ILE A 666 11.26 3.11 11.87
CA ILE A 666 12.04 4.23 12.36
C ILE A 666 13.16 4.53 11.36
N GLU A 667 13.21 5.72 10.86
CA GLU A 667 14.24 6.21 9.96
C GLU A 667 14.81 7.52 10.49
N ALA A 668 16.06 7.48 10.96
CA ALA A 668 16.81 8.69 11.31
C ALA A 668 17.73 9.05 10.14
N ARG A 669 17.36 10.08 9.38
CA ARG A 669 18.04 10.54 8.16
C ARG A 669 19.06 11.60 8.52
N ILE A 670 20.33 11.29 8.35
CA ILE A 670 21.47 12.15 8.59
C ILE A 670 21.95 12.70 7.26
N THR A 671 21.82 13.99 7.05
CA THR A 671 22.17 14.65 5.80
C THR A 671 23.43 15.50 5.98
N GLY A 672 24.38 15.41 5.05
CA GLY A 672 25.62 16.20 5.10
C GLY A 672 26.60 15.87 3.98
N PRO A 673 27.68 16.66 3.83
CA PRO A 673 28.60 16.53 2.68
C PRO A 673 29.62 15.40 2.82
N ASP A 674 30.14 15.12 4.01
CA ASP A 674 31.26 14.20 4.22
C ASP A 674 30.78 12.82 4.70
N PRO A 675 31.06 11.75 3.92
CA PRO A 675 30.70 10.39 4.28
C PRO A 675 31.22 9.91 5.64
N GLN A 676 32.43 10.32 6.02
CA GLN A 676 33.04 9.91 7.29
C GLN A 676 32.29 10.47 8.49
N VAL A 677 31.89 11.74 8.41
CA VAL A 677 31.11 12.40 9.46
C VAL A 677 29.69 11.81 9.52
N LEU A 678 29.08 11.50 8.36
CA LEU A 678 27.77 10.83 8.32
C LEU A 678 27.82 9.48 9.04
N ARG A 679 28.83 8.65 8.77
CA ARG A 679 29.01 7.36 9.46
C ARG A 679 29.25 7.52 10.95
N ALA A 680 30.06 8.50 11.34
CA ALA A 680 30.34 8.73 12.76
C ALA A 680 29.09 9.17 13.54
N LEU A 681 28.19 9.93 12.90
CA LEU A 681 26.88 10.27 13.46
C LEU A 681 25.93 9.08 13.47
N ALA A 682 25.94 8.28 12.41
CA ALA A 682 25.12 7.07 12.32
C ALA A 682 25.42 6.09 13.46
N VAL A 683 26.69 5.81 13.75
CA VAL A 683 27.09 4.96 14.87
C VAL A 683 26.56 5.49 16.20
N GLN A 684 26.57 6.81 16.44
CA GLN A 684 26.00 7.40 17.66
C GLN A 684 24.47 7.21 17.74
N VAL A 685 23.78 7.28 16.61
CA VAL A 685 22.32 7.00 16.55
C VAL A 685 22.05 5.51 16.77
N GLU A 686 22.83 4.62 16.16
CA GLU A 686 22.74 3.17 16.35
C GLU A 686 22.99 2.79 17.81
N ASP A 687 24.00 3.38 18.46
CA ASP A 687 24.27 3.16 19.89
C ASP A 687 23.08 3.56 20.77
N ILE A 688 22.41 4.67 20.46
CA ILE A 688 21.19 5.07 21.18
C ILE A 688 20.07 4.05 20.97
N LEU A 689 19.88 3.59 19.75
CA LEU A 689 18.86 2.58 19.42
C LEU A 689 19.15 1.25 20.13
N HIS A 690 20.40 0.80 20.16
CA HIS A 690 20.82 -0.43 20.86
C HIS A 690 20.57 -0.38 22.37
N THR A 691 20.50 0.81 22.97
CA THR A 691 20.15 0.94 24.40
C THR A 691 18.66 0.74 24.69
N ASP A 692 17.79 0.78 23.69
CA ASP A 692 16.35 0.57 23.86
C ASP A 692 15.99 -0.89 23.64
N PRO A 693 15.40 -1.60 24.62
CA PRO A 693 15.09 -3.01 24.51
C PRO A 693 14.00 -3.34 23.49
N GLY A 694 13.22 -2.35 23.04
CA GLY A 694 12.17 -2.51 22.04
C GLY A 694 12.65 -2.28 20.60
N ALA A 695 13.89 -1.82 20.39
CA ALA A 695 14.43 -1.61 19.06
C ALA A 695 14.99 -2.91 18.46
N ARG A 696 14.68 -3.17 17.21
CA ARG A 696 15.12 -4.33 16.43
C ARG A 696 15.66 -3.88 15.08
N ASN A 697 16.37 -4.76 14.40
CA ASN A 697 16.82 -4.59 13.00
C ASN A 697 17.62 -3.31 12.76
N ILE A 698 18.42 -2.90 13.73
CA ILE A 698 19.19 -1.66 13.67
C ILE A 698 20.29 -1.82 12.63
N ARG A 699 20.28 -0.93 11.63
CA ARG A 699 21.24 -0.88 10.54
C ARG A 699 21.21 0.48 9.87
N HIS A 700 22.13 0.73 8.94
CA HIS A 700 22.05 1.93 8.08
C HIS A 700 22.04 1.54 6.60
N ASP A 701 21.46 2.39 5.77
CA ASP A 701 21.20 2.15 4.33
C ASP A 701 22.46 2.20 3.44
N TRP A 702 23.59 2.74 3.93
CA TRP A 702 24.86 2.70 3.22
C TRP A 702 25.62 1.39 3.41
N ARG A 703 25.18 0.50 4.26
CA ARG A 703 25.77 -0.79 4.58
C ARG A 703 27.25 -0.70 4.98
N GLU A 704 27.93 -1.82 5.12
CA GLU A 704 29.34 -1.89 5.46
C GLU A 704 30.20 -1.45 4.26
N ARG A 705 31.42 -0.97 4.52
CA ARG A 705 32.40 -0.71 3.48
C ARG A 705 32.91 -2.00 2.87
N THR A 706 33.12 -1.99 1.57
CA THR A 706 33.67 -3.12 0.83
C THR A 706 35.15 -2.92 0.50
N LYS A 707 35.86 -4.03 0.31
CA LYS A 707 37.25 -4.02 -0.12
C LYS A 707 37.31 -4.00 -1.63
N GLN A 708 38.14 -3.14 -2.17
CA GLN A 708 38.46 -3.13 -3.59
C GLN A 708 39.97 -3.46 -3.81
N ILE A 709 40.25 -4.15 -4.91
CA ILE A 709 41.58 -4.41 -5.37
C ILE A 709 42.01 -3.33 -6.36
N VAL A 710 43.05 -2.59 -6.05
CA VAL A 710 43.52 -1.48 -6.87
C VAL A 710 44.90 -1.83 -7.44
N PRO A 711 45.01 -2.24 -8.73
CA PRO A 711 46.29 -2.34 -9.42
C PRO A 711 46.88 -0.94 -9.66
N ILE A 712 48.07 -0.68 -9.18
CA ILE A 712 48.75 0.60 -9.35
C ILE A 712 49.34 0.68 -10.74
N PHE A 713 48.65 1.33 -11.67
CA PHE A 713 49.05 1.46 -13.06
C PHE A 713 50.23 2.43 -13.20
N ASN A 714 51.33 1.95 -13.87
CA ASN A 714 52.48 2.77 -14.18
C ASN A 714 52.43 3.25 -15.63
N GLU A 715 51.96 4.50 -15.81
CA GLU A 715 51.80 5.07 -17.15
C GLU A 715 53.10 5.11 -17.98
N SER A 716 54.24 5.39 -17.32
CA SER A 716 55.54 5.47 -18.03
C SER A 716 56.03 4.14 -18.55
N LYS A 717 55.82 3.04 -17.80
CA LYS A 717 56.11 1.68 -18.22
C LYS A 717 55.20 1.26 -19.36
N ALA A 718 53.88 1.48 -19.16
CA ALA A 718 52.84 1.07 -20.09
C ALA A 718 52.98 1.77 -21.47
N ARG A 719 53.28 3.10 -21.48
CA ARG A 719 53.46 3.82 -22.72
C ARG A 719 54.67 3.34 -23.57
N ARG A 720 55.75 2.94 -22.90
CA ARG A 720 56.91 2.34 -23.61
C ARG A 720 56.54 1.03 -24.31
N LEU A 721 55.59 0.30 -23.74
CA LEU A 721 55.08 -0.95 -24.26
C LEU A 721 53.88 -0.78 -25.20
N GLY A 722 53.41 0.46 -25.39
CA GLY A 722 52.26 0.79 -26.24
C GLY A 722 50.91 0.28 -25.68
N ILE A 723 50.85 0.18 -24.35
CA ILE A 723 49.63 -0.26 -23.61
C ILE A 723 48.99 0.95 -22.91
N SER A 724 47.70 1.11 -23.00
CA SER A 724 46.91 2.11 -22.30
C SER A 724 46.28 1.56 -21.03
N LYS A 725 45.73 2.47 -20.17
CA LYS A 725 44.92 2.05 -19.02
C LYS A 725 43.64 1.32 -19.47
N GLU A 726 43.07 1.70 -20.62
CA GLU A 726 41.92 1.03 -21.22
C GLU A 726 42.21 -0.41 -21.63
N ASP A 727 43.40 -0.66 -22.20
CA ASP A 727 43.84 -2.02 -22.59
C ASP A 727 43.99 -2.91 -21.34
N LEU A 728 44.55 -2.37 -20.25
CA LEU A 728 44.61 -3.09 -18.97
C LEU A 728 43.20 -3.38 -18.44
N SER A 729 42.35 -2.36 -18.37
CA SER A 729 40.98 -2.51 -17.79
C SER A 729 40.14 -3.49 -18.60
N SER A 730 40.14 -3.38 -19.92
CA SER A 730 39.38 -4.28 -20.81
C SER A 730 39.89 -5.73 -20.75
N THR A 731 41.21 -5.92 -20.65
CA THR A 731 41.81 -7.26 -20.49
C THR A 731 41.41 -7.86 -19.12
N LEU A 732 41.47 -7.09 -18.03
CA LEU A 732 41.07 -7.55 -16.71
C LEU A 732 39.57 -7.87 -16.69
N GLN A 733 38.73 -6.98 -17.28
CA GLN A 733 37.28 -7.21 -17.38
C GLN A 733 36.98 -8.52 -18.11
N MET A 734 37.58 -8.73 -19.27
CA MET A 734 37.44 -9.96 -20.04
C MET A 734 37.93 -11.19 -19.26
N SER A 735 39.06 -11.06 -18.58
CA SER A 735 39.67 -12.16 -17.86
C SER A 735 38.84 -12.66 -16.69
N PHE A 736 38.35 -11.75 -15.85
CA PHE A 736 37.66 -12.08 -14.60
C PHE A 736 36.14 -11.98 -14.71
N GLY A 737 35.60 -10.92 -15.30
CA GLY A 737 34.17 -10.65 -15.44
C GLY A 737 33.53 -11.23 -16.69
N GLY A 738 34.37 -11.51 -17.72
CA GLY A 738 33.89 -11.81 -19.07
C GLY A 738 33.47 -10.55 -19.85
N SER A 739 33.46 -10.66 -21.16
CA SER A 739 33.07 -9.59 -22.09
C SER A 739 32.13 -10.15 -23.17
N THR A 740 31.00 -9.50 -23.40
CA THR A 740 30.10 -9.89 -24.50
C THR A 740 30.65 -9.40 -25.82
N LEU A 741 31.03 -10.33 -26.69
CA LEU A 741 31.63 -10.02 -27.99
C LEU A 741 30.68 -10.18 -29.18
N GLY A 742 29.48 -10.66 -28.97
CA GLY A 742 28.49 -10.86 -30.02
C GLY A 742 27.23 -11.54 -29.53
N LEU A 743 26.36 -11.86 -30.46
CA LEU A 743 25.07 -12.50 -30.17
C LEU A 743 24.91 -13.74 -31.06
N LEU A 744 24.57 -14.87 -30.51
CA LEU A 744 24.17 -16.06 -31.31
C LEU A 744 22.63 -16.01 -31.47
N ARG A 745 22.16 -16.17 -32.69
CA ARG A 745 20.73 -16.20 -33.02
C ARG A 745 20.24 -17.62 -33.15
N ASP A 746 19.53 -18.11 -32.11
CA ASP A 746 18.95 -19.45 -32.07
C ASP A 746 17.41 -19.31 -32.14
N GLY A 747 16.90 -19.23 -33.38
CA GLY A 747 15.46 -19.01 -33.61
C GLY A 747 14.98 -17.64 -33.10
N THR A 748 14.08 -17.66 -32.13
CA THR A 748 13.57 -16.46 -31.47
C THR A 748 14.44 -16.02 -30.29
N HIS A 749 15.40 -16.85 -29.86
CA HIS A 749 16.31 -16.56 -28.75
C HIS A 749 17.61 -15.92 -29.23
N ILE A 750 18.03 -14.90 -28.49
CA ILE A 750 19.29 -14.19 -28.74
C ILE A 750 20.19 -14.46 -27.55
N LEU A 751 21.27 -15.22 -27.80
CA LEU A 751 22.23 -15.63 -26.78
C LEU A 751 23.46 -14.76 -26.83
N PRO A 752 23.82 -14.02 -25.74
CA PRO A 752 25.11 -13.32 -25.67
C PRO A 752 26.26 -14.32 -25.77
N ILE A 753 27.27 -13.98 -26.60
CA ILE A 753 28.55 -14.71 -26.66
C ILE A 753 29.50 -14.04 -25.68
N MET A 754 29.67 -14.67 -24.53
CA MET A 754 30.53 -14.21 -23.43
C MET A 754 31.91 -14.82 -23.56
N VAL A 755 32.93 -13.98 -23.72
CA VAL A 755 34.35 -14.43 -23.78
C VAL A 755 35.02 -14.17 -22.44
N ARG A 756 35.72 -15.16 -21.93
CA ARG A 756 36.41 -15.11 -20.62
C ARG A 756 37.57 -16.10 -20.55
N LEU A 757 38.38 -16.02 -19.47
CA LEU A 757 39.35 -17.02 -19.15
C LEU A 757 38.71 -18.32 -18.65
N PRO A 758 39.33 -19.47 -18.86
CA PRO A 758 38.96 -20.70 -18.19
C PRO A 758 38.94 -20.55 -16.66
N GLU A 759 38.05 -21.26 -15.99
CA GLU A 759 37.88 -21.17 -14.54
C GLU A 759 39.22 -21.39 -13.81
N THR A 760 40.03 -22.29 -14.26
CA THR A 760 41.36 -22.62 -13.68
C THR A 760 42.36 -21.45 -13.72
N GLU A 761 42.16 -20.47 -14.60
CA GLU A 761 43.05 -19.31 -14.75
C GLU A 761 42.57 -18.05 -14.07
N ARG A 762 41.34 -18.02 -13.47
CA ARG A 762 40.71 -16.84 -12.86
C ARG A 762 40.36 -16.98 -11.38
N VAL A 763 40.79 -18.05 -10.70
CA VAL A 763 40.39 -18.35 -9.31
C VAL A 763 41.22 -17.60 -8.27
N ASP A 764 42.49 -17.29 -8.55
CA ASP A 764 43.41 -16.78 -7.55
C ASP A 764 43.79 -15.30 -7.72
N PHE A 765 44.00 -14.60 -6.61
CA PHE A 765 44.48 -13.22 -6.57
C PHE A 765 45.84 -13.07 -7.29
N GLU A 766 46.71 -14.09 -7.23
CA GLU A 766 48.01 -14.13 -7.97
C GLU A 766 47.79 -14.12 -9.48
N SER A 767 46.69 -14.64 -9.98
CA SER A 767 46.32 -14.63 -11.39
C SER A 767 46.24 -13.23 -11.97
N LEU A 768 45.89 -12.22 -11.17
CA LEU A 768 45.74 -10.85 -11.62
C LEU A 768 47.09 -10.24 -12.09
N GLN A 769 48.20 -10.56 -11.45
CA GLN A 769 49.53 -10.09 -11.84
C GLN A 769 50.05 -10.80 -13.07
N ASN A 770 49.63 -12.02 -13.30
CA ASN A 770 50.07 -12.87 -14.40
C ASN A 770 49.21 -12.71 -15.67
N VAL A 771 48.12 -11.95 -15.63
CA VAL A 771 47.31 -11.70 -16.83
C VAL A 771 48.18 -11.10 -17.92
N SER A 772 48.12 -11.69 -19.10
CA SER A 772 48.87 -11.24 -20.28
C SER A 772 48.04 -10.23 -21.08
N ILE A 773 48.60 -9.05 -21.33
CA ILE A 773 47.95 -7.93 -22.05
C ILE A 773 48.58 -7.78 -23.41
N TRP A 774 47.76 -7.64 -24.46
CA TRP A 774 48.26 -7.45 -25.81
C TRP A 774 48.88 -6.05 -25.99
N SER A 775 50.13 -6.01 -26.47
CA SER A 775 50.80 -4.79 -26.87
C SER A 775 50.67 -4.56 -28.38
N PRO A 776 49.91 -3.57 -28.85
CA PRO A 776 49.78 -3.27 -30.28
C PRO A 776 51.11 -2.86 -30.93
N SER A 777 52.00 -2.22 -30.16
CA SER A 777 53.32 -1.76 -30.64
C SER A 777 54.35 -2.88 -30.80
N LEU A 778 54.34 -3.85 -29.86
CA LEU A 778 55.26 -4.98 -29.87
C LEU A 778 54.65 -6.22 -30.56
N GLN A 779 53.33 -6.19 -30.84
CA GLN A 779 52.59 -7.34 -31.40
C GLN A 779 52.81 -8.62 -30.59
N SER A 780 52.83 -8.51 -29.28
CA SER A 780 53.05 -9.62 -28.37
C SER A 780 52.33 -9.39 -27.06
N TYR A 781 52.06 -10.45 -26.33
CA TYR A 781 51.49 -10.38 -24.98
C TYR A 781 52.56 -10.00 -23.95
N ILE A 782 52.17 -9.11 -23.05
CA ILE A 782 53.03 -8.58 -21.97
C ILE A 782 52.33 -8.90 -20.66
N PRO A 783 52.95 -9.52 -19.64
CA PRO A 783 52.36 -9.72 -18.34
C PRO A 783 52.05 -8.40 -17.64
N ALA A 784 50.95 -8.36 -16.90
CA ALA A 784 50.47 -7.15 -16.24
C ALA A 784 51.46 -6.61 -15.19
N ASP A 785 52.28 -7.46 -14.58
CA ASP A 785 53.35 -7.08 -13.63
C ASP A 785 54.37 -6.10 -14.21
N GLN A 786 54.55 -6.08 -15.52
CA GLN A 786 55.46 -5.12 -16.19
C GLN A 786 54.90 -3.70 -16.32
N ILE A 787 53.60 -3.53 -16.16
CA ILE A 787 52.93 -2.22 -16.28
C ILE A 787 52.23 -1.75 -15.00
N ILE A 788 52.21 -2.61 -13.96
CA ILE A 788 51.72 -2.24 -12.63
C ILE A 788 52.91 -2.17 -11.66
N ASP A 789 52.86 -1.29 -10.67
CA ASP A 789 53.88 -1.20 -9.61
C ASP A 789 53.51 -2.03 -8.37
N GLY A 790 52.38 -2.68 -8.39
CA GLY A 790 51.84 -3.52 -7.32
C GLY A 790 50.33 -3.47 -7.24
N VAL A 791 49.78 -4.16 -6.28
CA VAL A 791 48.34 -4.23 -6.03
C VAL A 791 48.11 -3.86 -4.58
N THR A 792 47.15 -2.96 -4.32
CA THR A 792 46.74 -2.55 -2.98
C THR A 792 45.28 -2.90 -2.74
N LEU A 793 44.98 -3.15 -1.47
CA LEU A 793 43.59 -3.27 -1.02
C LEU A 793 43.15 -1.92 -0.41
N ASP A 794 42.07 -1.39 -0.88
CA ASP A 794 41.47 -0.17 -0.36
C ASP A 794 40.01 -0.43 0.08
N TRP A 795 39.45 0.51 0.83
CA TRP A 795 38.08 0.43 1.30
C TRP A 795 37.24 1.51 0.58
N GLU A 796 36.12 1.09 0.03
CA GLU A 796 35.17 2.02 -0.60
C GLU A 796 33.78 1.95 0.02
N GLU A 797 33.01 3.01 -0.20
CA GLU A 797 31.60 3.05 0.08
C GLU A 797 30.86 2.32 -1.05
N PRO A 798 30.26 1.14 -0.82
CA PRO A 798 29.60 0.39 -1.89
C PRO A 798 28.33 1.08 -2.36
N LEU A 799 27.66 1.79 -1.45
CA LEU A 799 26.39 2.46 -1.67
C LEU A 799 26.47 3.90 -1.15
N ILE A 800 26.08 4.85 -1.98
CA ILE A 800 25.90 6.24 -1.60
C ILE A 800 24.45 6.62 -1.85
N GLN A 801 23.72 6.87 -0.76
CA GLN A 801 22.32 7.31 -0.84
C GLN A 801 22.25 8.83 -0.84
N ARG A 802 21.31 9.36 -1.63
CA ARG A 802 21.04 10.79 -1.66
C ARG A 802 19.54 11.04 -1.60
N ARG A 803 19.14 12.14 -0.97
CA ARG A 803 17.77 12.61 -0.95
C ARG A 803 17.76 14.11 -1.29
N ASP A 804 16.94 14.50 -2.23
CA ASP A 804 16.83 15.87 -2.73
C ASP A 804 18.20 16.50 -3.03
N ARG A 805 19.06 15.74 -3.71
CA ARG A 805 20.39 16.11 -4.15
C ARG A 805 21.44 16.28 -3.03
N LYS A 806 21.15 15.84 -1.82
CA LYS A 806 22.09 15.84 -0.70
C LYS A 806 22.42 14.40 -0.30
N ARG A 807 23.68 14.13 0.03
CA ARG A 807 24.07 12.85 0.63
C ARG A 807 23.31 12.67 1.93
N THR A 808 22.63 11.56 2.06
CA THR A 808 21.82 11.20 3.22
C THR A 808 22.12 9.78 3.61
N LEU A 809 22.53 9.58 4.85
CA LEU A 809 22.68 8.26 5.45
C LEU A 809 21.53 8.06 6.43
N THR A 810 20.77 6.99 6.24
CA THR A 810 19.59 6.70 7.07
C THR A 810 19.88 5.54 8.00
N VAL A 811 19.76 5.79 9.30
CA VAL A 811 19.74 4.73 10.31
C VAL A 811 18.32 4.21 10.42
N LEU A 812 18.17 2.92 10.24
CA LEU A 812 16.93 2.17 10.16
C LEU A 812 16.75 1.33 11.42
N ALA A 813 15.54 1.29 11.95
CA ALA A 813 15.18 0.40 13.04
C ALA A 813 13.68 0.08 13.00
N ASP A 814 13.30 -1.04 13.61
CA ASP A 814 11.91 -1.43 13.78
C ASP A 814 11.61 -1.63 15.26
N HIS A 815 10.34 -1.58 15.63
CA HIS A 815 9.90 -2.04 16.93
C HIS A 815 9.79 -3.57 16.93
N ASP A 816 9.84 -4.15 18.11
CA ASP A 816 9.64 -5.58 18.29
C ASP A 816 8.17 -5.94 18.01
N VAL A 817 7.91 -6.55 16.84
CA VAL A 817 6.56 -6.92 16.37
C VAL A 817 5.85 -7.96 17.25
N LEU A 818 6.61 -8.67 18.10
CA LEU A 818 6.11 -9.69 19.03
C LEU A 818 5.80 -9.11 20.40
N SER A 819 6.17 -7.88 20.67
CA SER A 819 5.90 -7.18 21.91
C SER A 819 4.61 -6.35 21.80
N GLU A 820 4.19 -5.79 22.94
CA GLU A 820 3.12 -4.80 22.97
C GLU A 820 3.58 -3.38 22.56
N ASP A 821 4.84 -3.23 22.17
CA ASP A 821 5.41 -1.96 21.74
C ASP A 821 4.93 -1.58 20.34
N THR A 822 4.92 -0.29 20.04
CA THR A 822 4.56 0.24 18.71
C THR A 822 5.69 1.12 18.18
N ALA A 823 5.73 1.32 16.88
CA ALA A 823 6.70 2.23 16.26
C ALA A 823 6.64 3.63 16.88
N ALA A 824 5.44 4.13 17.17
CA ALA A 824 5.25 5.44 17.80
C ALA A 824 5.80 5.49 19.24
N SER A 825 5.65 4.42 20.03
CA SER A 825 6.19 4.37 21.39
C SER A 825 7.71 4.28 21.41
N LEU A 826 8.30 3.48 20.51
CA LEU A 826 9.76 3.43 20.31
C LEU A 826 10.29 4.80 19.86
N PHE A 827 9.65 5.41 18.88
CA PHE A 827 10.01 6.73 18.39
C PHE A 827 10.02 7.79 19.51
N ALA A 828 8.98 7.82 20.33
CA ALA A 828 8.86 8.77 21.43
C ALA A 828 9.99 8.63 22.49
N ARG A 829 10.54 7.41 22.67
CA ARG A 829 11.67 7.16 23.58
C ARG A 829 13.03 7.51 22.98
N VAL A 830 13.19 7.32 21.66
CA VAL A 830 14.45 7.45 20.95
C VAL A 830 14.68 8.87 20.44
N GLN A 831 13.65 9.50 19.84
CA GLN A 831 13.75 10.84 19.21
C GLN A 831 14.39 11.89 20.11
N PRO A 832 14.00 12.08 21.39
CA PRO A 832 14.60 13.14 22.22
C PRO A 832 16.10 12.90 22.50
N LYS A 833 16.52 11.62 22.57
CA LYS A 833 17.94 11.25 22.79
C LYS A 833 18.78 11.53 21.56
N VAL A 834 18.28 11.21 20.36
CA VAL A 834 18.95 11.47 19.08
C VAL A 834 19.02 12.97 18.81
N MET A 835 17.96 13.73 19.06
CA MET A 835 17.95 15.18 18.88
C MET A 835 18.85 15.93 19.87
N ALA A 836 19.28 15.29 20.95
CA ALA A 836 20.25 15.84 21.89
C ALA A 836 21.71 15.66 21.46
N LEU A 837 21.98 14.93 20.37
CA LEU A 837 23.34 14.75 19.85
C LEU A 837 23.94 16.08 19.36
N PRO A 838 25.24 16.31 19.56
CA PRO A 838 25.92 17.49 19.02
C PRO A 838 26.13 17.33 17.52
N ILE A 839 25.29 17.98 16.73
CA ILE A 839 25.36 17.93 15.26
C ILE A 839 26.31 19.02 14.77
N PRO A 840 27.34 18.68 13.94
CA PRO A 840 28.23 19.67 13.36
C PRO A 840 27.49 20.62 12.40
N HIS A 841 28.04 21.81 12.21
CA HIS A 841 27.48 22.78 11.26
C HIS A 841 27.48 22.20 9.82
N GLY A 842 26.37 22.32 9.12
CA GLY A 842 26.18 21.79 7.77
C GLY A 842 25.64 20.36 7.73
N TYR A 843 25.35 19.77 8.88
CA TYR A 843 24.67 18.47 9.02
C TYR A 843 23.31 18.66 9.66
N GLU A 844 22.38 17.77 9.35
CA GLU A 844 21.01 17.79 9.84
C GLU A 844 20.52 16.36 10.07
N ILE A 845 19.72 16.16 11.12
CA ILE A 845 19.00 14.89 11.34
C ILE A 845 17.51 15.17 11.17
N THR A 846 16.88 14.44 10.25
CA THR A 846 15.44 14.47 10.01
C THR A 846 14.85 13.06 10.20
N TRP A 847 13.55 12.99 10.37
CA TRP A 847 12.87 11.74 10.64
C TRP A 847 11.99 11.32 9.48
N GLY A 848 12.05 10.03 9.13
CA GLY A 848 11.24 9.34 8.13
C GLY A 848 10.47 8.17 8.73
N GLY A 849 10.17 7.20 7.88
CA GLY A 849 9.45 5.99 8.26
C GLY A 849 8.00 6.25 8.61
N GLU A 850 7.46 5.50 9.57
CA GLU A 850 6.06 5.63 9.99
C GLU A 850 5.73 7.02 10.54
N TYR A 851 6.72 7.72 11.13
CA TYR A 851 6.54 9.08 11.60
C TYR A 851 6.22 10.06 10.45
N GLU A 852 6.99 10.00 9.35
CA GLU A 852 6.76 10.84 8.16
C GLU A 852 5.39 10.54 7.55
N SER A 853 5.09 9.25 7.29
CA SER A 853 3.82 8.83 6.71
C SER A 853 2.60 9.25 7.56
N SER A 854 2.70 9.08 8.88
CA SER A 854 1.65 9.49 9.81
C SER A 854 1.50 11.01 9.88
N LYS A 855 2.61 11.75 9.82
CA LYS A 855 2.60 13.21 9.83
C LYS A 855 1.99 13.77 8.54
N ASP A 856 2.38 13.25 7.39
CA ASP A 856 1.87 13.69 6.09
C ASP A 856 0.36 13.45 5.98
N ALA A 857 -0.12 12.26 6.41
CA ALA A 857 -1.54 11.96 6.48
C ALA A 857 -2.29 12.88 7.45
N GLN A 858 -1.69 13.20 8.61
CA GLN A 858 -2.29 14.13 9.56
C GLN A 858 -2.31 15.57 9.02
N GLU A 859 -1.23 16.03 8.39
CA GLU A 859 -1.16 17.38 7.81
C GLU A 859 -2.19 17.55 6.68
N GLY A 860 -2.39 16.57 5.82
CA GLY A 860 -3.44 16.54 4.80
C GLY A 860 -4.84 16.69 5.41
N LEU A 861 -5.13 15.91 6.45
CA LEU A 861 -6.41 15.99 7.17
C LEU A 861 -6.56 17.28 7.98
N PHE A 862 -5.55 17.69 8.75
CA PHE A 862 -5.61 18.91 9.55
C PHE A 862 -5.73 20.18 8.70
N GLY A 863 -5.24 20.16 7.46
CA GLY A 863 -5.46 21.25 6.50
C GLY A 863 -6.94 21.44 6.13
N SER A 864 -7.69 20.35 6.00
CA SER A 864 -9.10 20.35 5.63
C SER A 864 -10.08 20.39 6.81
N LEU A 865 -9.66 19.96 8.01
CA LEU A 865 -10.49 19.91 9.22
C LEU A 865 -11.11 21.26 9.64
N PRO A 866 -10.35 22.39 9.70
CA PRO A 866 -10.94 23.66 10.11
C PRO A 866 -12.08 24.10 9.20
N MET A 867 -11.97 23.83 7.89
CA MET A 867 -13.00 24.13 6.91
C MET A 867 -14.23 23.25 7.13
N GLY A 868 -14.03 21.95 7.37
CA GLY A 868 -15.10 21.01 7.68
C GLY A 868 -15.89 21.41 8.94
N TYR A 869 -15.17 21.69 10.03
CA TYR A 869 -15.80 22.14 11.28
C TYR A 869 -16.49 23.51 11.15
N LEU A 870 -15.89 24.45 10.42
CA LEU A 870 -16.51 25.73 10.12
C LEU A 870 -17.82 25.55 9.34
N LEU A 871 -17.80 24.70 8.32
CA LEU A 871 -19.00 24.40 7.53
C LEU A 871 -20.10 23.78 8.39
N MET A 872 -19.77 22.78 9.22
CA MET A 872 -20.71 22.20 10.18
C MET A 872 -21.28 23.24 11.14
N PHE A 873 -20.44 24.18 11.61
CA PHE A 873 -20.91 25.27 12.49
C PHE A 873 -21.82 26.21 11.76
N ILE A 874 -21.52 26.59 10.53
CA ILE A 874 -22.39 27.45 9.69
C ILE A 874 -23.75 26.75 9.43
N ILE A 875 -23.75 25.46 9.10
CA ILE A 875 -24.96 24.70 8.87
C ILE A 875 -25.82 24.69 10.14
N THR A 876 -25.21 24.45 11.31
CA THR A 876 -25.95 24.50 12.58
C THR A 876 -26.49 25.89 12.90
N MET A 877 -25.77 26.96 12.57
CA MET A 877 -26.26 28.35 12.70
C MET A 877 -27.44 28.63 11.78
N LEU A 878 -27.36 28.22 10.52
CA LEU A 878 -28.44 28.41 9.55
C LEU A 878 -29.69 27.64 9.97
N LEU A 879 -29.55 26.43 10.46
CA LEU A 879 -30.65 25.58 10.90
C LEU A 879 -31.42 26.20 12.08
N PHE A 880 -30.74 26.78 13.06
CA PHE A 880 -31.36 27.33 14.25
C PHE A 880 -31.55 28.85 14.23
N ASN A 881 -31.11 29.51 13.17
CA ASN A 881 -31.13 30.99 13.04
C ASN A 881 -30.65 31.68 14.33
N SER A 882 -29.59 31.18 14.93
CA SER A 882 -29.07 31.62 16.22
C SER A 882 -27.59 31.31 16.36
N PHE A 883 -26.83 32.18 17.02
CA PHE A 883 -25.42 31.91 17.35
C PHE A 883 -25.26 31.10 18.66
N LYS A 884 -26.15 31.33 19.64
CA LYS A 884 -26.05 30.70 20.97
C LYS A 884 -26.49 29.23 20.96
N LYS A 885 -27.49 28.88 20.15
CA LYS A 885 -28.04 27.53 20.09
C LYS A 885 -27.02 26.48 19.57
N PRO A 886 -26.30 26.73 18.49
CA PRO A 886 -25.20 25.84 18.07
C PRO A 886 -24.14 25.61 19.14
N LEU A 887 -23.72 26.64 19.86
CA LEU A 887 -22.72 26.52 20.90
C LEU A 887 -23.10 25.48 21.97
N VAL A 888 -24.38 25.36 22.31
CA VAL A 888 -24.88 24.36 23.27
C VAL A 888 -24.52 22.93 22.82
N ILE A 889 -24.69 22.66 21.53
CA ILE A 889 -24.41 21.34 20.94
C ILE A 889 -22.92 21.14 20.80
N TRP A 890 -22.18 22.13 20.32
CA TRP A 890 -20.74 22.07 20.10
C TRP A 890 -19.93 21.79 21.37
N PHE A 891 -20.40 22.19 22.55
CA PHE A 891 -19.80 21.83 23.83
C PHE A 891 -19.84 20.34 24.14
N THR A 892 -20.68 19.55 23.45
CA THR A 892 -20.72 18.09 23.65
C THR A 892 -19.68 17.33 22.83
N VAL A 893 -19.16 17.90 21.74
CA VAL A 893 -18.21 17.23 20.85
C VAL A 893 -16.92 16.82 21.58
N PRO A 894 -16.23 17.68 22.36
CA PRO A 894 -15.03 17.27 23.07
C PRO A 894 -15.25 16.16 24.10
N LEU A 895 -16.48 16.03 24.62
CA LEU A 895 -16.80 15.04 25.64
C LEU A 895 -16.80 13.60 25.09
N SER A 896 -16.85 13.43 23.76
CA SER A 896 -16.72 12.12 23.12
C SER A 896 -15.38 11.44 23.42
N ILE A 897 -14.31 12.23 23.59
CA ILE A 897 -12.98 11.73 23.93
C ILE A 897 -12.99 10.88 25.20
N ILE A 898 -13.92 11.13 26.14
CA ILE A 898 -14.10 10.34 27.37
C ILE A 898 -14.39 8.89 26.99
N GLY A 899 -15.41 8.67 26.16
CA GLY A 899 -15.80 7.32 25.72
C GLY A 899 -14.70 6.65 24.88
N VAL A 900 -14.06 7.41 23.99
CA VAL A 900 -12.99 6.90 23.14
C VAL A 900 -11.79 6.42 23.95
N ALA A 901 -11.29 7.24 24.90
CA ALA A 901 -10.15 6.89 25.72
C ALA A 901 -10.42 5.62 26.55
N PHE A 902 -11.56 5.57 27.22
CA PHE A 902 -11.92 4.41 28.02
C PHE A 902 -12.22 3.17 27.17
N GLY A 903 -12.84 3.33 26.00
CA GLY A 903 -13.11 2.22 25.08
C GLY A 903 -11.85 1.55 24.57
N LEU A 904 -10.90 2.34 24.06
CA LEU A 904 -9.61 1.83 23.55
C LEU A 904 -8.76 1.20 24.66
N LEU A 905 -8.70 1.80 25.85
CA LEU A 905 -7.99 1.24 26.99
C LEU A 905 -8.62 -0.07 27.48
N ALA A 906 -9.96 -0.13 27.55
CA ALA A 906 -10.65 -1.35 28.02
C ALA A 906 -10.49 -2.53 27.06
N THR A 907 -10.35 -2.28 25.77
CA THR A 907 -10.14 -3.31 24.73
C THR A 907 -8.67 -3.53 24.39
N ASN A 908 -7.75 -2.75 24.94
CA ASN A 908 -6.33 -2.73 24.61
C ASN A 908 -6.07 -2.50 23.09
N MET A 909 -7.01 -1.83 22.40
CA MET A 909 -6.85 -1.49 20.99
C MET A 909 -6.06 -0.19 20.83
N PRO A 910 -5.17 -0.12 19.81
CA PRO A 910 -4.41 1.10 19.54
C PRO A 910 -5.32 2.19 18.93
N PHE A 911 -4.94 3.43 19.16
CA PHE A 911 -5.48 4.55 18.41
C PHE A 911 -4.75 4.62 17.06
N SER A 912 -5.38 4.01 16.05
CA SER A 912 -4.87 3.94 14.68
C SER A 912 -5.37 5.12 13.85
N PHE A 913 -4.87 5.21 12.60
CA PHE A 913 -5.41 6.14 11.63
C PHE A 913 -6.92 5.97 11.43
N THR A 914 -7.41 4.73 11.36
CA THR A 914 -8.84 4.43 11.26
C THR A 914 -9.61 4.83 12.52
N ALA A 915 -9.05 4.68 13.72
CA ALA A 915 -9.64 5.19 14.95
C ALA A 915 -9.76 6.72 14.96
N PHE A 916 -8.78 7.42 14.40
CA PHE A 916 -8.85 8.88 14.21
C PHE A 916 -10.01 9.28 13.29
N LEU A 917 -10.21 8.56 12.18
CA LEU A 917 -11.38 8.76 11.31
C LEU A 917 -12.70 8.49 12.05
N GLY A 918 -12.71 7.47 12.91
CA GLY A 918 -13.82 7.17 13.80
C GLY A 918 -14.13 8.34 14.75
N LEU A 919 -13.14 9.00 15.31
CA LEU A 919 -13.29 10.17 16.17
C LEU A 919 -13.89 11.37 15.40
N LEU A 920 -13.48 11.58 14.15
CA LEU A 920 -14.06 12.61 13.29
C LEU A 920 -15.53 12.34 12.99
N SER A 921 -15.84 11.13 12.58
CA SER A 921 -17.19 10.63 12.35
C SER A 921 -18.09 10.83 13.57
N LEU A 922 -17.57 10.51 14.75
CA LEU A 922 -18.29 10.62 16.02
C LEU A 922 -18.74 12.07 16.30
N SER A 923 -17.94 13.08 15.89
CA SER A 923 -18.31 14.48 16.05
C SER A 923 -19.61 14.81 15.29
N GLY A 924 -19.75 14.31 14.05
CA GLY A 924 -20.97 14.48 13.25
C GLY A 924 -22.18 13.78 13.84
N MET A 925 -21.99 12.55 14.37
CA MET A 925 -23.08 11.80 15.01
C MET A 925 -23.59 12.47 16.29
N ILE A 926 -22.70 13.01 17.11
CA ILE A 926 -23.05 13.73 18.34
C ILE A 926 -23.81 15.02 18.03
N LEU A 927 -23.33 15.79 17.05
CA LEU A 927 -24.01 17.01 16.60
C LEU A 927 -25.41 16.69 16.09
N LYS A 928 -25.60 15.61 15.33
CA LYS A 928 -26.89 15.11 14.85
C LYS A 928 -27.84 14.84 16.02
N ASN A 929 -27.42 14.13 17.04
CA ASN A 929 -28.21 13.84 18.23
C ASN A 929 -28.57 15.12 19.00
N GLY A 930 -27.62 16.04 19.13
CA GLY A 930 -27.83 17.34 19.77
C GLY A 930 -28.84 18.23 19.03
N ILE A 931 -28.81 18.21 17.69
CA ILE A 931 -29.76 18.96 16.85
C ILE A 931 -31.17 18.48 17.09
N VAL A 932 -31.42 17.18 17.09
CA VAL A 932 -32.76 16.59 17.32
C VAL A 932 -33.29 16.95 18.70
N LEU A 933 -32.44 16.97 19.73
CA LEU A 933 -32.84 17.38 21.09
C LEU A 933 -33.13 18.87 21.18
N LEU A 934 -32.27 19.69 20.59
CA LEU A 934 -32.42 21.14 20.60
C LEU A 934 -33.67 21.61 19.83
N ASP A 935 -33.93 20.95 18.69
CA ASP A 935 -35.14 21.19 17.91
C ASP A 935 -36.40 20.91 18.74
N GLN A 936 -36.43 19.83 19.50
CA GLN A 936 -37.55 19.53 20.41
C GLN A 936 -37.71 20.58 21.53
N ILE A 937 -36.61 21.06 22.11
CA ILE A 937 -36.65 22.15 23.12
C ILE A 937 -37.25 23.39 22.50
N ASN A 938 -36.91 23.78 21.30
CA ASN A 938 -37.47 24.92 20.61
C ASN A 938 -38.98 24.76 20.38
N LEU A 939 -39.43 23.62 19.94
CA LEU A 939 -40.84 23.30 19.70
C LEU A 939 -41.68 23.41 20.97
N GLU A 940 -41.18 22.88 22.08
CA GLU A 940 -41.88 23.00 23.38
C GLU A 940 -41.92 24.45 23.88
N LEU A 941 -40.84 25.21 23.65
CA LEU A 941 -40.82 26.65 23.97
C LEU A 941 -41.78 27.47 23.09
N ASP A 942 -41.80 27.18 21.78
CA ASP A 942 -42.69 27.86 20.83
C ASP A 942 -44.17 27.54 21.08
N SER A 943 -44.46 26.38 21.72
CA SER A 943 -45.82 26.05 22.21
C SER A 943 -46.28 26.83 23.45
N GLY A 944 -45.41 27.70 24.00
CA GLY A 944 -45.72 28.53 25.18
C GLY A 944 -45.53 27.83 26.52
N LYS A 945 -44.85 26.73 26.60
CA LYS A 945 -44.55 25.97 27.81
C LYS A 945 -43.53 26.68 28.70
N ASP A 946 -43.60 26.49 30.01
CA ASP A 946 -42.58 27.01 30.92
C ASP A 946 -41.19 26.53 30.48
N PRO A 947 -40.18 27.41 30.35
CA PRO A 947 -38.88 27.06 29.83
C PRO A 947 -38.17 25.96 30.60
N TYR A 948 -38.30 25.86 31.90
CA TYR A 948 -37.69 24.80 32.70
C TYR A 948 -38.35 23.45 32.45
N LEU A 949 -39.68 23.42 32.36
CA LEU A 949 -40.47 22.21 32.06
C LEU A 949 -40.22 21.79 30.59
N ALA A 950 -40.18 22.77 29.68
CA ALA A 950 -39.90 22.50 28.26
C ALA A 950 -38.55 21.76 28.06
N ILE A 951 -37.49 22.14 28.78
CA ILE A 951 -36.20 21.48 28.74
C ILE A 951 -36.28 20.02 29.23
N ILE A 952 -36.97 19.81 30.39
CA ILE A 952 -37.07 18.46 31.00
C ILE A 952 -37.93 17.56 30.10
N ASP A 953 -39.11 18.01 29.69
CA ASP A 953 -40.04 17.20 28.92
C ASP A 953 -39.47 16.89 27.52
N SER A 954 -38.75 17.84 26.88
CA SER A 954 -38.05 17.61 25.63
C SER A 954 -36.98 16.56 25.81
N ALA A 955 -36.15 16.65 26.84
CA ALA A 955 -35.09 15.66 27.07
C ALA A 955 -35.67 14.27 27.38
N VAL A 956 -36.73 14.19 28.22
CA VAL A 956 -37.39 12.92 28.55
C VAL A 956 -38.05 12.29 27.33
N SER A 957 -38.70 13.09 26.48
CA SER A 957 -39.33 12.59 25.24
C SER A 957 -38.32 12.08 24.20
N ARG A 958 -37.08 12.61 24.22
CA ARG A 958 -36.01 12.24 23.29
C ARG A 958 -35.08 11.15 23.78
N VAL A 959 -35.18 10.70 25.05
CA VAL A 959 -34.38 9.58 25.58
C VAL A 959 -34.51 8.34 24.70
N ARG A 960 -35.77 7.95 24.39
CA ARG A 960 -36.01 6.74 23.61
C ARG A 960 -35.43 6.80 22.19
N PRO A 961 -35.78 7.79 21.31
CA PRO A 961 -35.22 7.83 19.95
C PRO A 961 -33.71 7.96 19.91
N VAL A 962 -33.12 8.82 20.75
CA VAL A 962 -31.69 9.05 20.77
C VAL A 962 -30.93 7.82 21.28
N SER A 963 -31.42 7.16 22.35
CA SER A 963 -30.80 5.94 22.84
C SER A 963 -30.95 4.78 21.87
N MET A 964 -32.06 4.69 21.15
CA MET A 964 -32.28 3.67 20.13
C MET A 964 -31.36 3.87 18.93
N ALA A 965 -31.22 5.10 18.44
CA ALA A 965 -30.27 5.46 17.37
C ALA A 965 -28.84 5.08 17.75
N ALA A 966 -28.40 5.42 18.97
CA ALA A 966 -27.11 5.04 19.47
C ALA A 966 -26.94 3.51 19.57
N LEU A 967 -27.96 2.81 20.12
CA LEU A 967 -27.91 1.36 20.30
C LEU A 967 -27.87 0.61 18.97
N THR A 968 -28.67 1.03 17.98
CA THR A 968 -28.64 0.44 16.63
C THR A 968 -27.30 0.64 15.96
N THR A 969 -26.66 1.80 16.11
CA THR A 969 -25.32 2.08 15.59
C THR A 969 -24.26 1.23 16.31
N ILE A 970 -24.28 1.20 17.63
CA ILE A 970 -23.32 0.43 18.42
C ILE A 970 -23.41 -1.07 18.11
N LEU A 971 -24.61 -1.64 18.13
CA LEU A 971 -24.80 -3.07 17.88
C LEU A 971 -24.62 -3.44 16.41
N GLY A 972 -24.96 -2.54 15.47
CA GLY A 972 -24.74 -2.75 14.04
C GLY A 972 -23.27 -2.77 13.63
N MET A 973 -22.38 -2.16 14.45
CA MET A 973 -20.93 -2.16 14.20
C MET A 973 -20.20 -3.34 14.84
N ILE A 974 -20.88 -4.21 15.59
CA ILE A 974 -20.25 -5.38 16.24
C ILE A 974 -19.43 -6.24 15.25
N PRO A 975 -19.92 -6.57 14.04
CA PRO A 975 -19.13 -7.37 13.11
C PRO A 975 -17.78 -6.73 12.75
N LEU A 976 -17.70 -5.39 12.68
CA LEU A 976 -16.46 -4.67 12.38
C LEU A 976 -15.43 -4.68 13.51
N VAL A 977 -15.81 -4.98 14.76
CA VAL A 977 -14.87 -5.06 15.88
C VAL A 977 -13.83 -6.15 15.67
N PHE A 978 -14.20 -7.21 14.97
CA PHE A 978 -13.33 -8.37 14.67
C PHE A 978 -12.53 -8.18 13.38
N ASP A 979 -12.78 -7.14 12.62
CA ASP A 979 -12.00 -6.79 11.44
C ASP A 979 -10.71 -6.08 11.86
N ALA A 980 -9.55 -6.50 11.32
CA ALA A 980 -8.27 -5.94 11.71
C ALA A 980 -8.11 -4.47 11.31
N PHE A 981 -8.69 -4.06 10.17
CA PHE A 981 -8.58 -2.70 9.66
C PHE A 981 -9.55 -1.74 10.36
N PHE A 982 -10.81 -2.14 10.52
CA PHE A 982 -11.87 -1.29 11.06
C PHE A 982 -12.10 -1.46 12.56
N GLY A 983 -11.51 -2.45 13.22
CA GLY A 983 -11.79 -2.77 14.63
C GLY A 983 -11.57 -1.61 15.59
N SER A 984 -10.43 -0.92 15.48
CA SER A 984 -10.13 0.24 16.34
C SER A 984 -11.07 1.43 16.07
N MET A 985 -11.49 1.62 14.82
CA MET A 985 -12.50 2.62 14.44
C MET A 985 -13.89 2.26 15.01
N ALA A 986 -14.29 1.00 14.89
CA ALA A 986 -15.56 0.50 15.42
C ALA A 986 -15.62 0.72 16.94
N ILE A 987 -14.59 0.34 17.70
CA ILE A 987 -14.52 0.58 19.15
C ILE A 987 -14.56 2.08 19.47
N THR A 988 -13.83 2.89 18.72
CA THR A 988 -13.83 4.36 18.90
C THR A 988 -15.24 4.93 18.76
N ILE A 989 -15.96 4.55 17.71
CA ILE A 989 -17.34 5.01 17.47
C ILE A 989 -18.28 4.43 18.51
N MET A 990 -18.24 3.13 18.80
CA MET A 990 -19.16 2.46 19.73
C MET A 990 -19.03 3.02 21.15
N ALA A 991 -17.83 3.06 21.69
CA ALA A 991 -17.57 3.55 23.03
C ALA A 991 -17.80 5.08 23.11
N GLY A 992 -17.30 5.82 22.13
CA GLY A 992 -17.50 7.27 22.05
C GLY A 992 -18.96 7.66 21.93
N LEU A 993 -19.73 7.01 21.06
CA LEU A 993 -21.17 7.29 20.88
C LEU A 993 -21.97 6.88 22.11
N GLY A 994 -21.66 5.74 22.75
CA GLY A 994 -22.32 5.29 23.96
C GLY A 994 -22.21 6.32 25.10
N PHE A 995 -20.98 6.73 25.40
CA PHE A 995 -20.74 7.79 26.39
C PHE A 995 -21.34 9.14 25.99
N ALA A 996 -21.10 9.56 24.75
CA ALA A 996 -21.57 10.84 24.26
C ALA A 996 -23.11 10.94 24.27
N THR A 997 -23.83 9.83 23.99
CA THR A 997 -25.28 9.80 24.01
C THR A 997 -25.82 10.09 25.41
N VAL A 998 -25.28 9.43 26.45
CA VAL A 998 -25.67 9.67 27.85
C VAL A 998 -25.33 11.10 28.26
N LEU A 999 -24.13 11.56 27.89
CA LEU A 999 -23.68 12.92 28.23
C LEU A 999 -24.52 13.99 27.49
N THR A 1000 -24.80 13.80 26.20
CA THR A 1000 -25.58 14.77 25.40
C THR A 1000 -26.98 14.99 25.99
N LEU A 1001 -27.67 13.91 26.39
CA LEU A 1001 -29.00 13.99 27.03
C LEU A 1001 -28.99 14.78 28.32
N VAL A 1002 -27.87 14.92 29.01
CA VAL A 1002 -27.70 15.69 30.25
C VAL A 1002 -27.08 17.07 30.00
N VAL A 1003 -26.00 17.11 29.20
CA VAL A 1003 -25.19 18.32 28.95
C VAL A 1003 -25.95 19.36 28.15
N VAL A 1004 -26.62 18.96 27.07
CA VAL A 1004 -27.35 19.90 26.20
C VAL A 1004 -28.43 20.65 27.00
N PRO A 1005 -29.30 20.00 27.80
CA PRO A 1005 -30.24 20.69 28.69
C PRO A 1005 -29.59 21.63 29.71
N VAL A 1006 -28.49 21.18 30.34
CA VAL A 1006 -27.76 21.97 31.35
C VAL A 1006 -27.11 23.19 30.72
N MET A 1007 -26.42 23.02 29.59
CA MET A 1007 -25.76 24.11 28.86
C MET A 1007 -26.80 25.09 28.30
N PHE A 1008 -27.92 24.60 27.80
CA PHE A 1008 -29.02 25.44 27.35
C PHE A 1008 -29.56 26.30 28.51
N ALA A 1009 -29.80 25.68 29.66
CA ALA A 1009 -30.26 26.40 30.85
C ALA A 1009 -29.25 27.47 31.33
N ILE A 1010 -27.94 27.22 31.21
CA ILE A 1010 -26.89 28.19 31.58
C ILE A 1010 -26.85 29.35 30.57
N LEU A 1011 -26.77 29.06 29.28
CA LEU A 1011 -26.59 30.08 28.22
C LEU A 1011 -27.82 30.96 28.03
N PHE A 1012 -29.03 30.44 28.32
CA PHE A 1012 -30.29 31.20 28.24
C PHE A 1012 -30.76 31.69 29.60
N GLY A 1013 -30.00 31.46 30.68
CA GLY A 1013 -30.29 32.00 32.01
C GLY A 1013 -31.57 31.45 32.67
N ILE A 1014 -32.03 30.25 32.27
CA ILE A 1014 -33.25 29.64 32.81
C ILE A 1014 -32.97 29.15 34.22
N LYS A 1015 -33.76 29.57 35.16
CA LYS A 1015 -33.64 29.21 36.59
C LYS A 1015 -34.52 28.00 36.92
N PRO A 1016 -34.09 27.11 37.85
CA PRO A 1016 -34.93 26.03 38.35
C PRO A 1016 -36.23 26.60 38.88
N ALA A 1017 -37.37 25.93 38.65
CA ALA A 1017 -38.63 26.31 39.30
C ALA A 1017 -38.42 26.34 40.81
N LYS A 1018 -38.82 27.41 41.47
CA LYS A 1018 -38.90 27.46 42.93
C LYS A 1018 -39.91 26.40 43.38
N SER A 1019 -39.41 25.32 44.02
CA SER A 1019 -40.23 24.29 44.66
C SER A 1019 -41.15 24.87 45.68
#